data_2caa3c5f8049131e85f94aa5c1c0b02a
#
_entry.id   2caa3c5f8049131e85f94aa5c1c0b02a
#
_cell.length_a   1.000
_cell.length_b   1.000
_cell.length_c   1.000
_cell.angle_alpha   90.00
_cell.angle_beta   90.00
_cell.angle_gamma   90.00
#
_symmetry.space_group_name_H-M   'P 1'
#
loop_
_entity.id
_entity.type
_entity.pdbx_description
1 polymer ?
#
loop_
_entity_poly.entity_id
_entity_poly.type
_entity_poly.pdbx_seq_one_letter_code
_entity_poly.pdbx_strand_id
1 'polypeptide(L)'
;VKHDNAADQMSKQAEGVSAPGHPGSKPTWSPAAKSGVGCAVTARSKIWFTLGRGVVYEVYHPWVDHAAVREIGLIITGPDGQICDERDDCEADTQAVEPGIPVYTLRNRCLAGRVEITKEIFTDPDRDVLLQRIAVKTTAGSLDDYRVYVVTSPRLGNQGGDNSAWLDEFRGRPVLFARHEGHTLALCSSAPWLARSVGFVGVSDGRTNIKKHGQMTWHYGKAEHGHVGLTGEIDLKACGGEFVLALGIDRSPDAAALNACLSLTGSFDQARDLYISQWKNWQKSVKSLDDGPAGELTGKNGPQRARPDSSRPRVNPVAESVTANLYRTSTMVLKVHRSKQFAGASIASLAIPWGDVRSASDAGGYHLVWPRDMVEESLGFLAIGVFDEAREVLNYLRVTQKPDGGWPQDMWLDGTAYAGGVQLDEAALPILLVDFAHRESAISEEQVKSFWPMVRAAAGFVIRSGPSTGQGRWENAPGLQPYTLATIVAALVVAAKFADRFGEKEVGSYLRQTADLWNDLIEDWTYVTDTPLAKRLGLDGYYIRLAPPPGMKALKLQGKNPTESQARDMRDDEVVSPDALALVRFGVRAADDPRIINTVKAIDAILKADLPAGDGWRRYSAGYYGETDQGEPFEGAKDKHGHGRPWPLLTGERGHFEIAAGRMDAAGKMLATMGGLCSQAGLLPEQVWDLDDLPDKNLFKGRPAGSAMPLAWTHSE
;
A
#
# COMPACT_ATOMS: atom_id res chain seq x y z
N VAL A 1 9.03 11.89 -49.26
CA VAL A 1 9.04 10.49 -49.78
C VAL A 1 10.45 9.86 -49.70
N LYS A 2 11.55 10.61 -49.46
CA LYS A 2 12.91 10.07 -49.37
C LYS A 2 13.46 9.92 -47.94
N HIS A 3 12.76 10.47 -46.90
CA HIS A 3 13.16 10.32 -45.52
C HIS A 3 12.59 9.05 -44.85
N ASP A 4 11.44 8.53 -45.32
CA ASP A 4 10.80 7.33 -44.79
C ASP A 4 11.61 6.03 -45.03
N ASN A 5 12.46 5.99 -46.04
CA ASN A 5 13.21 4.78 -46.40
C ASN A 5 14.44 4.50 -45.55
N ALA A 6 15.05 5.48 -44.90
CA ALA A 6 16.30 5.28 -44.11
C ALA A 6 16.01 4.76 -42.69
N ALA A 7 15.02 5.32 -42.01
CA ALA A 7 14.64 4.89 -40.64
C ALA A 7 14.01 3.48 -40.68
N ASP A 8 13.18 3.19 -41.68
CA ASP A 8 12.57 1.87 -41.89
C ASP A 8 13.61 0.80 -42.29
N GLN A 9 14.64 1.19 -43.06
CA GLN A 9 15.76 0.30 -43.39
C GLN A 9 16.68 0.03 -42.19
N MET A 10 16.95 1.03 -41.32
CA MET A 10 17.73 0.84 -40.10
C MET A 10 16.99 -0.03 -39.10
N SER A 11 15.67 0.14 -38.93
CA SER A 11 14.81 -0.71 -38.10
C SER A 11 14.83 -2.17 -38.55
N LYS A 12 14.67 -2.43 -39.85
CA LYS A 12 14.71 -3.79 -40.42
C LYS A 12 16.08 -4.46 -40.36
N GLN A 13 17.17 -3.69 -40.41
CA GLN A 13 18.53 -4.22 -40.17
C GLN A 13 18.79 -4.60 -38.71
N ALA A 14 18.13 -3.94 -37.76
CA ALA A 14 18.29 -4.22 -36.34
C ALA A 14 17.53 -5.47 -35.87
N GLU A 15 16.44 -5.86 -36.52
CA GLU A 15 15.56 -6.97 -36.10
C GLU A 15 16.29 -8.32 -35.90
N GLY A 16 17.39 -8.55 -36.57
CA GLY A 16 18.21 -9.76 -36.44
C GLY A 16 19.38 -9.69 -35.43
N VAL A 17 19.66 -8.51 -34.85
CA VAL A 17 20.86 -8.30 -34.03
C VAL A 17 20.53 -8.51 -32.56
N SER A 18 21.22 -9.47 -31.91
CA SER A 18 21.09 -9.70 -30.47
C SER A 18 21.89 -8.69 -29.68
N ALA A 19 21.30 -8.17 -28.60
CA ALA A 19 21.98 -7.27 -27.65
C ALA A 19 23.08 -8.02 -26.89
N PRO A 20 24.25 -7.42 -26.69
CA PRO A 20 25.30 -7.96 -25.82
C PRO A 20 25.02 -7.66 -24.34
N GLY A 21 25.64 -8.41 -23.43
CA GLY A 21 25.67 -8.06 -22.01
C GLY A 21 24.66 -8.79 -21.14
N HIS A 22 24.20 -9.97 -21.58
CA HIS A 22 23.42 -10.88 -20.75
C HIS A 22 24.11 -11.15 -19.39
N PRO A 23 23.38 -11.23 -18.28
CA PRO A 23 21.92 -11.02 -18.13
C PRO A 23 21.52 -9.59 -17.80
N GLY A 24 22.42 -8.61 -17.87
CA GLY A 24 22.19 -7.24 -17.42
C GLY A 24 22.48 -7.01 -15.94
N SER A 25 22.14 -5.85 -15.43
CA SER A 25 22.27 -5.52 -14.02
C SER A 25 21.27 -6.30 -13.16
N LYS A 26 21.54 -6.45 -11.85
CA LYS A 26 20.61 -7.07 -10.92
C LYS A 26 19.33 -6.20 -10.82
N PRO A 27 18.15 -6.78 -11.05
CA PRO A 27 16.91 -6.02 -10.96
C PRO A 27 16.55 -5.69 -9.51
N THR A 28 15.98 -4.49 -9.30
CA THR A 28 15.39 -4.02 -8.03
C THR A 28 13.94 -3.63 -8.24
N TRP A 29 13.20 -3.42 -7.16
CA TRP A 29 11.91 -2.76 -7.20
C TRP A 29 12.04 -1.25 -7.44
N SER A 30 10.94 -0.52 -7.60
CA SER A 30 10.97 0.93 -7.64
C SER A 30 10.89 1.51 -6.23
N PRO A 31 11.16 2.83 -6.05
CA PRO A 31 11.00 3.51 -4.77
C PRO A 31 9.60 3.32 -4.18
N ALA A 32 9.52 3.11 -2.87
CA ALA A 32 8.28 2.78 -2.18
C ALA A 32 7.30 3.96 -2.04
N ALA A 33 7.82 5.20 -2.03
CA ALA A 33 7.00 6.40 -1.92
C ALA A 33 6.27 6.68 -3.24
N LYS A 34 5.07 6.12 -3.42
CA LYS A 34 4.25 6.35 -4.62
C LYS A 34 3.53 7.69 -4.55
N SER A 35 3.38 8.34 -5.70
CA SER A 35 2.59 9.57 -5.84
C SER A 35 1.18 9.33 -6.38
N GLY A 36 0.86 8.11 -6.81
CA GLY A 36 -0.45 7.70 -7.27
C GLY A 36 -0.54 6.19 -7.42
N VAL A 37 -1.73 5.64 -7.25
CA VAL A 37 -2.07 4.23 -7.48
C VAL A 37 -3.41 4.14 -8.20
N GLY A 38 -3.61 3.15 -9.08
CA GLY A 38 -4.87 3.05 -9.79
C GLY A 38 -5.11 1.71 -10.48
N CYS A 39 -6.39 1.45 -10.74
CA CYS A 39 -6.87 0.36 -11.58
C CYS A 39 -8.29 0.69 -12.08
N ALA A 40 -8.83 -0.03 -13.05
CA ALA A 40 -10.25 0.05 -13.36
C ALA A 40 -11.11 -0.52 -12.21
N VAL A 41 -12.29 0.03 -11.98
CA VAL A 41 -13.23 -0.47 -10.95
C VAL A 41 -13.70 -1.88 -11.28
N THR A 42 -13.93 -2.18 -12.56
CA THR A 42 -14.45 -3.46 -13.03
C THR A 42 -13.34 -4.48 -13.26
N ALA A 43 -13.70 -5.76 -13.27
CA ALA A 43 -12.78 -6.85 -13.58
C ALA A 43 -12.49 -7.03 -15.09
N ARG A 44 -13.02 -6.15 -15.97
CA ARG A 44 -12.77 -6.20 -17.40
C ARG A 44 -11.33 -5.85 -17.75
N SER A 45 -10.74 -4.88 -17.02
CA SER A 45 -9.31 -4.59 -17.06
C SER A 45 -8.64 -5.12 -15.81
N LYS A 46 -7.58 -5.89 -15.99
CA LYS A 46 -6.76 -6.49 -14.92
C LYS A 46 -5.40 -5.80 -14.81
N ILE A 47 -5.39 -4.49 -15.08
CA ILE A 47 -4.21 -3.66 -14.93
C ILE A 47 -4.33 -2.83 -13.65
N TRP A 48 -3.29 -2.87 -12.83
CA TRP A 48 -3.01 -1.91 -11.75
C TRP A 48 -1.72 -1.17 -12.09
N PHE A 49 -1.62 0.05 -11.64
CA PHE A 49 -0.41 0.85 -11.83
C PHE A 49 -0.09 1.70 -10.61
N THR A 50 1.17 2.04 -10.47
CA THR A 50 1.65 3.02 -9.50
C THR A 50 2.43 4.12 -10.19
N LEU A 51 2.48 5.29 -9.54
CA LEU A 51 3.20 6.46 -10.03
C LEU A 51 4.20 6.92 -8.97
N GLY A 52 5.29 7.51 -9.40
CA GLY A 52 6.27 8.14 -8.52
C GLY A 52 7.32 8.88 -9.32
N ARG A 53 7.86 9.96 -8.76
CA ARG A 53 8.90 10.78 -9.40
C ARG A 53 8.57 11.16 -10.86
N GLY A 54 7.29 11.44 -11.15
CA GLY A 54 6.82 11.86 -12.49
C GLY A 54 6.74 10.76 -13.54
N VAL A 55 6.95 9.49 -13.18
CA VAL A 55 6.89 8.36 -14.11
C VAL A 55 5.87 7.32 -13.65
N VAL A 56 5.49 6.40 -14.54
CA VAL A 56 4.83 5.16 -14.17
C VAL A 56 5.89 4.24 -13.59
N TYR A 57 5.65 3.81 -12.37
CA TYR A 57 6.42 2.73 -11.76
C TYR A 57 5.76 1.39 -12.00
N GLU A 58 5.65 0.50 -11.02
CA GLU A 58 5.14 -0.83 -11.30
C GLU A 58 3.77 -0.80 -11.99
N VAL A 59 3.64 -1.62 -13.01
CA VAL A 59 2.38 -2.04 -13.60
C VAL A 59 2.18 -3.51 -13.28
N TYR A 60 1.00 -3.88 -12.78
CA TYR A 60 0.68 -5.23 -12.37
C TYR A 60 -0.36 -5.84 -13.29
N HIS A 61 -0.21 -7.15 -13.60
CA HIS A 61 -1.12 -7.94 -14.42
C HIS A 61 -0.77 -9.43 -14.29
N PRO A 62 -1.71 -10.37 -14.27
CA PRO A 62 -3.18 -10.18 -14.23
C PRO A 62 -3.72 -10.07 -12.81
N TRP A 63 -2.86 -10.07 -11.80
CA TRP A 63 -3.18 -9.96 -10.38
C TRP A 63 -2.47 -8.77 -9.77
N VAL A 64 -3.04 -8.23 -8.69
CA VAL A 64 -2.54 -7.03 -8.02
C VAL A 64 -1.15 -7.22 -7.38
N ASP A 65 -0.73 -8.47 -7.13
CA ASP A 65 0.59 -8.85 -6.60
C ASP A 65 1.60 -9.29 -7.70
N HIS A 66 1.22 -9.25 -8.99
CA HIS A 66 2.07 -9.69 -10.10
C HIS A 66 2.57 -8.50 -10.93
N ALA A 67 3.75 -7.98 -10.57
CA ALA A 67 4.39 -6.93 -11.36
C ALA A 67 4.77 -7.44 -12.75
N ALA A 68 4.38 -6.68 -13.77
CA ALA A 68 4.68 -6.94 -15.19
C ALA A 68 5.66 -5.91 -15.76
N VAL A 69 5.74 -4.72 -15.17
CA VAL A 69 6.66 -3.65 -15.53
C VAL A 69 7.21 -3.02 -14.27
N ARG A 70 8.49 -2.66 -14.25
CA ARG A 70 9.11 -1.89 -13.19
C ARG A 70 8.93 -0.39 -13.40
N GLU A 71 9.07 0.07 -14.66
CA GLU A 71 9.12 1.51 -14.98
C GLU A 71 8.76 1.78 -16.43
N ILE A 72 8.03 2.89 -16.66
CA ILE A 72 7.86 3.54 -17.96
C ILE A 72 8.11 5.03 -17.76
N GLY A 73 9.17 5.55 -18.37
CA GLY A 73 9.57 6.95 -18.28
C GLY A 73 10.08 7.48 -19.61
N LEU A 74 10.48 8.74 -19.61
CA LEU A 74 11.07 9.41 -20.77
C LEU A 74 12.51 9.83 -20.47
N ILE A 75 13.33 9.83 -21.52
CA ILE A 75 14.60 10.56 -21.54
C ILE A 75 14.50 11.60 -22.61
N ILE A 76 14.93 12.82 -22.29
CA ILE A 76 14.94 13.94 -23.22
C ILE A 76 16.38 14.35 -23.45
N THR A 77 16.76 14.52 -24.70
CA THR A 77 18.04 15.16 -25.06
C THR A 77 17.77 16.46 -25.78
N GLY A 78 18.48 17.50 -25.41
CA GLY A 78 18.34 18.84 -25.96
C GLY A 78 19.57 19.27 -26.74
N PRO A 79 19.56 20.51 -27.29
CA PRO A 79 20.73 21.12 -27.88
C PRO A 79 21.86 21.16 -26.85
N ASP A 80 23.10 21.22 -27.32
CA ASP A 80 24.30 21.26 -26.50
C ASP A 80 24.60 19.98 -25.68
N GLY A 81 24.00 18.83 -26.08
CA GLY A 81 24.28 17.53 -25.44
C GLY A 81 23.63 17.37 -24.06
N GLN A 82 22.66 18.20 -23.70
CA GLN A 82 21.92 18.08 -22.45
C GLN A 82 21.06 16.80 -22.46
N ILE A 83 21.10 16.06 -21.37
CA ILE A 83 20.31 14.85 -21.14
C ILE A 83 19.53 15.03 -19.87
N CYS A 84 18.24 14.66 -19.89
CA CYS A 84 17.37 14.64 -18.74
C CYS A 84 16.66 13.30 -18.69
N ASP A 85 16.90 12.51 -17.66
CA ASP A 85 16.13 11.33 -17.32
C ASP A 85 14.95 11.77 -16.43
N GLU A 86 13.75 11.60 -16.92
CA GLU A 86 12.54 12.16 -16.28
C GLU A 86 12.42 11.81 -14.81
N ARG A 87 12.75 10.59 -14.42
CA ARG A 87 12.62 10.12 -13.02
C ARG A 87 13.69 10.70 -12.07
N ASP A 88 14.88 11.07 -12.61
CA ASP A 88 16.04 11.44 -11.80
C ASP A 88 16.30 12.97 -11.85
N ASP A 89 15.96 13.63 -12.96
CA ASP A 89 16.42 14.98 -13.27
C ASP A 89 15.29 16.00 -13.43
N CYS A 90 14.01 15.60 -13.25
CA CYS A 90 12.86 16.51 -13.37
C CYS A 90 12.25 16.86 -12.02
N GLU A 91 11.76 18.10 -11.91
CA GLU A 91 10.77 18.46 -10.90
C GLU A 91 9.42 17.90 -11.34
N ALA A 92 8.84 17.01 -10.52
CA ALA A 92 7.59 16.33 -10.82
C ALA A 92 6.47 16.74 -9.87
N ASP A 93 5.29 17.02 -10.44
CA ASP A 93 4.03 17.22 -9.72
C ASP A 93 3.02 16.18 -10.20
N THR A 94 2.30 15.55 -9.26
CA THR A 94 1.27 14.53 -9.53
C THR A 94 -0.03 14.93 -8.89
N GLN A 95 -1.07 15.08 -9.69
CA GLN A 95 -2.41 15.45 -9.23
C GLN A 95 -3.44 14.46 -9.75
N ALA A 96 -4.34 13.98 -8.88
CA ALA A 96 -5.54 13.30 -9.31
C ALA A 96 -6.51 14.32 -9.94
N VAL A 97 -7.21 13.91 -10.99
CA VAL A 97 -8.22 14.78 -11.66
C VAL A 97 -9.32 15.19 -10.67
N GLU A 98 -9.75 14.26 -9.84
CA GLU A 98 -10.67 14.49 -8.72
C GLU A 98 -10.25 13.56 -7.55
N PRO A 99 -10.43 13.96 -6.28
CA PRO A 99 -10.18 13.08 -5.14
C PRO A 99 -10.97 11.78 -5.23
N GLY A 100 -10.30 10.65 -5.02
CA GLY A 100 -10.93 9.33 -5.11
C GLY A 100 -11.16 8.79 -6.52
N ILE A 101 -10.66 9.48 -7.56
CA ILE A 101 -10.69 9.04 -8.95
C ILE A 101 -9.25 8.85 -9.43
N PRO A 102 -8.76 7.62 -9.67
CA PRO A 102 -7.36 7.38 -10.00
C PRO A 102 -7.05 7.62 -11.50
N VAL A 103 -7.35 8.80 -11.97
CA VAL A 103 -6.85 9.42 -13.21
C VAL A 103 -5.90 10.52 -12.79
N TYR A 104 -4.66 10.44 -13.23
CA TYR A 104 -3.64 11.36 -12.77
C TYR A 104 -3.08 12.21 -13.89
N THR A 105 -2.87 13.50 -13.60
CA THR A 105 -2.07 14.41 -14.42
C THR A 105 -0.71 14.57 -13.74
N LEU A 106 0.36 14.21 -14.47
CA LEU A 106 1.74 14.44 -14.07
C LEU A 106 2.27 15.63 -14.88
N ARG A 107 2.97 16.54 -14.18
CA ARG A 107 3.67 17.67 -14.81
C ARG A 107 5.13 17.62 -14.41
N ASN A 108 6.01 17.38 -15.38
CA ASN A 108 7.45 17.27 -15.14
C ASN A 108 8.16 18.41 -15.85
N ARG A 109 8.98 19.16 -15.11
CA ARG A 109 9.80 20.23 -15.66
C ARG A 109 11.23 19.73 -15.76
N CYS A 110 11.72 19.65 -16.98
CA CYS A 110 13.03 19.08 -17.30
C CYS A 110 13.95 20.16 -17.87
N LEU A 111 15.26 19.90 -17.84
CA LEU A 111 16.29 20.77 -18.38
C LEU A 111 16.20 22.23 -17.85
N ALA A 112 16.15 22.37 -16.53
CA ALA A 112 15.98 23.67 -15.86
C ALA A 112 14.72 24.44 -16.33
N GLY A 113 13.62 23.71 -16.62
CA GLY A 113 12.35 24.28 -17.05
C GLY A 113 12.25 24.61 -18.55
N ARG A 114 13.24 24.25 -19.38
CA ARG A 114 13.15 24.46 -20.82
C ARG A 114 12.19 23.51 -21.52
N VAL A 115 11.93 22.36 -20.93
CA VAL A 115 10.96 21.36 -21.43
C VAL A 115 9.98 21.04 -20.33
N GLU A 116 8.70 21.10 -20.65
CA GLU A 116 7.58 20.65 -19.81
C GLU A 116 6.94 19.43 -20.45
N ILE A 117 6.79 18.36 -19.64
CA ILE A 117 6.06 17.16 -20.02
C ILE A 117 4.78 17.11 -19.18
N THR A 118 3.65 17.00 -19.86
CA THR A 118 2.37 16.71 -19.20
C THR A 118 1.91 15.31 -19.58
N LYS A 119 1.55 14.49 -18.61
CA LYS A 119 1.01 13.15 -18.84
C LYS A 119 -0.37 13.03 -18.20
N GLU A 120 -1.31 12.40 -18.89
CA GLU A 120 -2.56 11.94 -18.32
C GLU A 120 -2.59 10.42 -18.35
N ILE A 121 -2.80 9.77 -17.18
CA ILE A 121 -2.57 8.34 -17.01
C ILE A 121 -3.77 7.67 -16.35
N PHE A 122 -4.25 6.57 -16.95
CA PHE A 122 -5.28 5.66 -16.42
C PHE A 122 -5.24 4.31 -17.17
N THR A 123 -5.99 3.31 -16.73
CA THR A 123 -6.13 2.04 -17.44
C THR A 123 -7.38 2.08 -18.35
N ASP A 124 -7.29 1.48 -19.53
CA ASP A 124 -8.49 1.27 -20.37
C ASP A 124 -9.53 0.50 -19.53
N PRO A 125 -10.78 0.98 -19.41
CA PRO A 125 -11.78 0.35 -18.54
C PRO A 125 -12.26 -1.03 -19.03
N ASP A 126 -12.03 -1.36 -20.30
CA ASP A 126 -12.54 -2.58 -20.94
C ASP A 126 -11.44 -3.54 -21.40
N ARG A 127 -10.14 -3.15 -21.34
CA ARG A 127 -9.01 -3.93 -21.85
C ARG A 127 -7.85 -3.91 -20.86
N ASP A 128 -7.01 -4.93 -20.93
CA ASP A 128 -5.76 -5.02 -20.15
C ASP A 128 -4.68 -4.10 -20.79
N VAL A 129 -4.93 -2.78 -20.75
CA VAL A 129 -4.09 -1.73 -21.35
C VAL A 129 -3.91 -0.57 -20.38
N LEU A 130 -2.66 -0.15 -20.15
CA LEU A 130 -2.35 1.13 -19.53
C LEU A 130 -2.23 2.20 -20.62
N LEU A 131 -2.92 3.32 -20.45
CA LEU A 131 -2.92 4.46 -21.38
C LEU A 131 -2.20 5.66 -20.76
N GLN A 132 -1.36 6.30 -21.55
CA GLN A 132 -0.67 7.54 -21.20
C GLN A 132 -0.77 8.52 -22.38
N ARG A 133 -1.52 9.60 -22.24
CA ARG A 133 -1.45 10.74 -23.16
C ARG A 133 -0.33 11.67 -22.68
N ILE A 134 0.61 11.97 -23.58
CA ILE A 134 1.83 12.70 -23.26
C ILE A 134 1.90 13.92 -24.19
N ALA A 135 2.11 15.10 -23.59
CA ALA A 135 2.38 16.34 -24.30
C ALA A 135 3.74 16.88 -23.86
N VAL A 136 4.62 17.12 -24.83
CA VAL A 136 5.94 17.71 -24.66
C VAL A 136 5.92 19.13 -25.22
N LYS A 137 6.25 20.11 -24.39
CA LYS A 137 6.32 21.53 -24.77
C LYS A 137 7.69 22.10 -24.44
N THR A 138 8.16 23.01 -25.27
CA THR A 138 9.40 23.74 -25.02
C THR A 138 9.09 25.19 -24.65
N THR A 139 9.83 25.72 -23.68
CA THR A 139 9.77 27.14 -23.29
C THR A 139 10.86 27.97 -23.96
N ALA A 140 11.84 27.29 -24.61
CA ALA A 140 12.94 27.93 -25.32
C ALA A 140 13.37 27.05 -26.52
N GLY A 141 13.58 27.63 -27.65
CA GLY A 141 13.95 26.93 -28.89
C GLY A 141 12.77 26.29 -29.61
N SER A 142 13.07 25.49 -30.63
CA SER A 142 12.11 24.68 -31.35
C SER A 142 11.95 23.31 -30.75
N LEU A 143 10.78 22.68 -30.84
CA LEU A 143 10.58 21.27 -30.47
C LEU A 143 11.49 20.34 -31.30
N ASP A 144 11.86 20.75 -32.53
CA ASP A 144 12.78 20.00 -33.39
C ASP A 144 14.23 19.92 -32.86
N ASP A 145 14.58 20.77 -31.88
CA ASP A 145 15.91 20.76 -31.24
C ASP A 145 16.03 19.67 -30.16
N TYR A 146 14.91 19.00 -29.82
CA TYR A 146 14.82 18.00 -28.74
C TYR A 146 14.49 16.63 -29.30
N ARG A 147 14.99 15.60 -28.61
CA ARG A 147 14.60 14.21 -28.86
C ARG A 147 13.98 13.62 -27.62
N VAL A 148 12.94 12.79 -27.79
CA VAL A 148 12.26 12.12 -26.70
C VAL A 148 12.30 10.62 -26.90
N TYR A 149 12.81 9.94 -25.90
CA TYR A 149 12.93 8.49 -25.86
C TYR A 149 12.02 7.92 -24.78
N VAL A 150 11.16 7.00 -25.15
CA VAL A 150 10.39 6.18 -24.21
C VAL A 150 11.29 5.05 -23.73
N VAL A 151 11.43 4.87 -22.42
CA VAL A 151 12.19 3.78 -21.80
C VAL A 151 11.29 2.95 -20.90
N THR A 152 11.35 1.62 -21.02
CA THR A 152 10.53 0.71 -20.26
C THR A 152 11.36 -0.47 -19.77
N SER A 153 11.17 -0.88 -18.52
CA SER A 153 11.83 -2.04 -17.92
C SER A 153 10.78 -3.11 -17.58
N PRO A 154 10.63 -4.17 -18.39
CA PRO A 154 9.74 -5.28 -18.11
C PRO A 154 10.10 -6.04 -16.83
N ARG A 155 9.06 -6.60 -16.18
CA ARG A 155 9.16 -7.40 -14.96
C ARG A 155 8.08 -8.50 -14.94
N LEU A 156 7.77 -9.08 -16.07
CA LEU A 156 6.70 -10.06 -16.22
C LEU A 156 6.85 -11.22 -15.22
N GLY A 157 5.73 -11.62 -14.61
CA GLY A 157 5.71 -12.72 -13.64
C GLY A 157 6.46 -12.41 -12.33
N ASN A 158 6.55 -11.14 -11.90
CA ASN A 158 7.40 -10.70 -10.78
C ASN A 158 8.90 -10.94 -10.99
N GLN A 159 9.32 -11.35 -12.17
CA GLN A 159 10.70 -11.77 -12.48
C GLN A 159 11.42 -10.68 -13.30
N GLY A 160 12.18 -9.83 -12.66
CA GLY A 160 12.97 -8.82 -13.39
C GLY A 160 14.20 -9.38 -14.12
N GLY A 161 14.64 -10.58 -13.80
CA GLY A 161 15.91 -11.12 -14.24
C GLY A 161 15.88 -12.15 -15.38
N ASP A 162 14.71 -12.57 -15.84
CA ASP A 162 14.54 -13.60 -16.89
C ASP A 162 13.47 -13.21 -17.92
N ASN A 163 13.46 -11.96 -18.34
CA ASN A 163 12.58 -11.50 -19.40
C ASN A 163 13.28 -11.57 -20.75
N SER A 164 12.54 -11.81 -21.82
CA SER A 164 13.01 -11.69 -23.20
C SER A 164 12.29 -10.56 -23.91
N ALA A 165 13.02 -9.72 -24.63
CA ALA A 165 12.50 -8.57 -25.37
C ALA A 165 12.89 -8.66 -26.84
N TRP A 166 11.98 -8.16 -27.73
CA TRP A 166 12.23 -8.10 -29.17
C TRP A 166 11.44 -6.98 -29.83
N LEU A 167 11.88 -6.60 -31.04
CA LEU A 167 11.20 -5.67 -31.93
C LEU A 167 10.43 -6.47 -32.98
N ASP A 168 9.20 -6.08 -33.25
CA ASP A 168 8.37 -6.68 -34.31
C ASP A 168 7.31 -5.67 -34.78
N GLU A 169 6.47 -6.11 -35.70
CA GLU A 169 5.32 -5.37 -36.21
C GLU A 169 4.04 -6.18 -35.99
N PHE A 170 2.99 -5.49 -35.59
CA PHE A 170 1.64 -6.03 -35.55
C PHE A 170 0.79 -5.36 -36.59
N ARG A 171 0.47 -6.07 -37.71
CA ARG A 171 -0.33 -5.59 -38.85
C ARG A 171 0.18 -4.25 -39.41
N GLY A 172 1.51 -4.15 -39.56
CA GLY A 172 2.18 -2.97 -40.11
C GLY A 172 2.38 -1.83 -39.09
N ARG A 173 2.10 -2.05 -37.82
CA ARG A 173 2.42 -1.12 -36.71
C ARG A 173 3.64 -1.60 -35.97
N PRO A 174 4.68 -0.79 -35.84
CA PRO A 174 5.86 -1.15 -35.07
C PRO A 174 5.54 -1.28 -33.58
N VAL A 175 5.95 -2.39 -32.94
CA VAL A 175 5.70 -2.69 -31.53
C VAL A 175 7.01 -3.09 -30.85
N LEU A 176 7.15 -2.74 -29.57
CA LEU A 176 8.19 -3.27 -28.70
C LEU A 176 7.56 -4.32 -27.79
N PHE A 177 8.09 -5.53 -27.82
CA PHE A 177 7.58 -6.67 -27.05
C PHE A 177 8.53 -7.10 -25.95
N ALA A 178 7.95 -7.64 -24.86
CA ALA A 178 8.66 -8.47 -23.91
C ALA A 178 7.78 -9.63 -23.46
N ARG A 179 8.40 -10.74 -23.04
CA ARG A 179 7.69 -11.93 -22.53
C ARG A 179 8.44 -12.62 -21.41
N HIS A 180 7.66 -13.29 -20.54
CA HIS A 180 8.13 -14.26 -19.57
C HIS A 180 6.98 -15.22 -19.22
N GLU A 181 7.24 -16.54 -19.22
CA GLU A 181 6.32 -17.61 -18.75
C GLU A 181 4.84 -17.44 -19.12
N GLY A 182 4.56 -17.23 -20.41
CA GLY A 182 3.17 -17.11 -20.90
C GLY A 182 2.51 -15.73 -20.65
N HIS A 183 3.26 -14.75 -20.22
CA HIS A 183 2.87 -13.33 -20.17
C HIS A 183 3.63 -12.54 -21.22
N THR A 184 2.95 -11.74 -21.99
CA THR A 184 3.54 -10.88 -23.02
C THR A 184 3.05 -9.45 -22.85
N LEU A 185 3.98 -8.53 -22.97
CA LEU A 185 3.78 -7.08 -22.98
C LEU A 185 4.00 -6.58 -24.41
N ALA A 186 3.15 -5.65 -24.87
CA ALA A 186 3.26 -4.94 -26.14
C ALA A 186 3.17 -3.44 -25.88
N LEU A 187 4.22 -2.69 -26.18
CA LEU A 187 4.25 -1.23 -26.10
C LEU A 187 4.09 -0.62 -27.49
N CYS A 188 3.00 0.14 -27.66
CA CYS A 188 2.62 0.81 -28.88
C CYS A 188 2.53 2.33 -28.67
N SER A 189 2.73 3.11 -29.74
CA SER A 189 2.56 4.56 -29.76
C SER A 189 1.60 4.99 -30.86
N SER A 190 0.85 6.08 -30.63
CA SER A 190 0.06 6.76 -31.67
C SER A 190 0.94 7.57 -32.62
N ALA A 191 2.12 8.02 -32.15
CA ALA A 191 3.14 8.68 -32.98
C ALA A 191 4.09 7.65 -33.60
N PRO A 192 4.67 7.95 -34.78
CA PRO A 192 5.72 7.12 -35.36
C PRO A 192 6.95 7.00 -34.45
N TRP A 193 7.60 5.85 -34.52
CA TRP A 193 8.93 5.66 -33.92
C TRP A 193 9.99 6.03 -34.96
N LEU A 194 10.94 6.93 -34.58
CA LEU A 194 12.13 7.20 -35.42
C LEU A 194 13.16 6.09 -35.30
N ALA A 195 13.30 5.52 -34.10
CA ALA A 195 14.18 4.40 -33.85
C ALA A 195 13.65 3.54 -32.70
N ARG A 196 13.99 2.25 -32.70
CA ARG A 196 13.65 1.31 -31.62
C ARG A 196 14.87 0.44 -31.31
N SER A 197 15.03 0.05 -30.04
CA SER A 197 16.05 -0.89 -29.59
C SER A 197 15.62 -1.61 -28.35
N VAL A 198 16.09 -2.84 -28.17
CA VAL A 198 16.00 -3.57 -26.90
C VAL A 198 17.42 -3.89 -26.41
N GLY A 199 17.60 -4.11 -25.12
CA GLY A 199 18.92 -4.39 -24.57
C GLY A 199 18.87 -4.85 -23.12
N PHE A 200 20.01 -5.18 -22.56
CA PHE A 200 20.16 -5.55 -21.16
C PHE A 200 20.39 -4.31 -20.31
N VAL A 201 19.56 -4.12 -19.28
CA VAL A 201 19.59 -2.93 -18.41
C VAL A 201 20.96 -2.75 -17.77
N GLY A 202 21.48 -1.51 -17.86
CA GLY A 202 22.79 -1.12 -17.33
C GLY A 202 23.98 -1.53 -18.22
N VAL A 203 23.76 -2.20 -19.36
CA VAL A 203 24.83 -2.67 -20.26
C VAL A 203 24.58 -2.22 -21.69
N SER A 204 23.50 -2.65 -22.32
CA SER A 204 23.21 -2.40 -23.75
C SER A 204 21.83 -1.82 -24.00
N ASP A 205 21.09 -1.49 -22.95
CA ASP A 205 19.78 -0.84 -23.05
C ASP A 205 19.90 0.62 -23.55
N GLY A 206 18.80 1.17 -24.06
CA GLY A 206 18.77 2.51 -24.60
C GLY A 206 19.07 3.60 -23.57
N ARG A 207 18.67 3.44 -22.29
CA ARG A 207 19.00 4.40 -21.21
C ARG A 207 20.52 4.54 -21.06
N THR A 208 21.23 3.40 -20.99
CA THR A 208 22.69 3.36 -20.93
C THR A 208 23.31 3.99 -22.18
N ASN A 209 22.77 3.67 -23.35
CA ASN A 209 23.25 4.22 -24.61
C ASN A 209 23.08 5.74 -24.70
N ILE A 210 21.88 6.25 -24.39
CA ILE A 210 21.59 7.69 -24.45
C ILE A 210 22.43 8.47 -23.43
N LYS A 211 22.53 7.99 -22.17
CA LYS A 211 23.38 8.61 -21.14
C LYS A 211 24.86 8.69 -21.56
N LYS A 212 25.34 7.72 -22.34
CA LYS A 212 26.73 7.67 -22.81
C LYS A 212 27.00 8.52 -24.05
N HIS A 213 26.05 8.61 -24.99
CA HIS A 213 26.26 9.18 -26.31
C HIS A 213 25.40 10.40 -26.63
N GLY A 214 24.50 10.82 -25.74
CA GLY A 214 23.54 11.93 -25.99
C GLY A 214 22.42 11.57 -26.94
N GLN A 215 22.43 10.40 -27.52
CA GLN A 215 21.43 9.91 -28.47
C GLN A 215 21.46 8.39 -28.56
N MET A 216 20.41 7.80 -29.13
CA MET A 216 20.36 6.35 -29.36
C MET A 216 21.19 5.99 -30.59
N THR A 217 22.33 5.33 -30.36
CA THR A 217 23.28 4.90 -31.42
C THR A 217 23.36 3.38 -31.52
N TRP A 218 22.84 2.64 -30.52
CA TRP A 218 22.77 1.20 -30.55
C TRP A 218 21.38 0.75 -30.97
N HIS A 219 21.33 -0.21 -31.87
CA HIS A 219 20.09 -0.76 -32.40
C HIS A 219 20.14 -2.28 -32.34
N TYR A 220 19.47 -2.86 -31.36
CA TYR A 220 19.39 -4.31 -31.18
C TYR A 220 17.94 -4.75 -31.30
N GLY A 221 17.69 -5.84 -32.05
CA GLY A 221 16.36 -6.36 -32.31
C GLY A 221 15.87 -7.30 -31.23
N LYS A 222 16.79 -7.94 -30.44
CA LYS A 222 16.40 -8.86 -29.37
C LYS A 222 17.39 -8.91 -28.21
N ALA A 223 16.84 -9.20 -27.01
CA ALA A 223 17.57 -9.50 -25.78
C ALA A 223 16.81 -10.60 -25.04
N GLU A 224 17.43 -11.74 -24.76
CA GLU A 224 16.76 -12.93 -24.25
C GLU A 224 17.27 -13.31 -22.87
N HIS A 225 16.33 -13.73 -21.98
CA HIS A 225 16.61 -14.30 -20.67
C HIS A 225 17.42 -13.41 -19.71
N GLY A 226 17.00 -12.16 -19.52
CA GLY A 226 17.73 -11.25 -18.63
C GLY A 226 16.89 -10.10 -18.10
N HIS A 227 17.55 -9.16 -17.44
CA HIS A 227 16.99 -7.88 -17.09
C HIS A 227 17.02 -6.97 -18.32
N VAL A 228 15.91 -6.95 -19.05
CA VAL A 228 15.80 -6.29 -20.36
C VAL A 228 15.15 -4.92 -20.27
N GLY A 229 15.53 -4.03 -21.19
CA GLY A 229 14.94 -2.72 -21.40
C GLY A 229 14.44 -2.54 -22.84
N LEU A 230 13.30 -1.87 -22.99
CA LEU A 230 12.73 -1.44 -24.27
C LEU A 230 12.95 0.05 -24.42
N THR A 231 13.35 0.51 -25.62
CA THR A 231 13.54 1.94 -25.89
C THR A 231 13.04 2.27 -27.28
N GLY A 232 12.31 3.39 -27.39
CA GLY A 232 11.85 3.92 -28.67
C GLY A 232 11.94 5.43 -28.71
N GLU A 233 12.47 5.99 -29.82
CA GLU A 233 12.52 7.43 -30.11
C GLU A 233 11.22 7.85 -30.81
N ILE A 234 10.54 8.86 -30.28
CA ILE A 234 9.29 9.39 -30.83
C ILE A 234 9.58 10.45 -31.90
N ASP A 235 8.90 10.38 -33.01
CA ASP A 235 8.86 11.46 -34.01
C ASP A 235 8.00 12.63 -33.50
N LEU A 236 8.63 13.54 -32.74
CA LEU A 236 7.97 14.72 -32.20
C LEU A 236 7.42 15.63 -33.29
N LYS A 237 8.08 15.68 -34.43
CA LYS A 237 7.67 16.52 -35.56
C LYS A 237 6.39 15.99 -36.16
N ALA A 238 6.28 14.69 -36.39
CA ALA A 238 5.09 14.07 -36.97
C ALA A 238 3.85 14.19 -36.05
N CYS A 239 4.03 14.21 -34.73
CA CYS A 239 2.94 14.29 -33.75
C CYS A 239 2.72 15.67 -33.13
N GLY A 240 3.52 16.69 -33.51
CA GLY A 240 3.41 18.03 -32.93
C GLY A 240 3.65 18.08 -31.42
N GLY A 241 4.40 17.12 -30.88
CA GLY A 241 4.72 17.00 -29.45
C GLY A 241 3.66 16.32 -28.60
N GLU A 242 2.55 15.85 -29.18
CA GLU A 242 1.49 15.14 -28.44
C GLU A 242 1.29 13.72 -28.99
N PHE A 243 1.29 12.73 -28.11
CA PHE A 243 1.11 11.33 -28.47
C PHE A 243 0.52 10.51 -27.32
N VAL A 244 0.00 9.32 -27.63
CA VAL A 244 -0.52 8.35 -26.67
C VAL A 244 0.36 7.11 -26.70
N LEU A 245 0.78 6.65 -25.53
CA LEU A 245 1.35 5.33 -25.32
C LEU A 245 0.27 4.37 -24.82
N ALA A 246 0.25 3.18 -25.39
CA ALA A 246 -0.58 2.07 -24.94
C ALA A 246 0.31 0.86 -24.62
N LEU A 247 0.27 0.44 -23.36
CA LEU A 247 0.93 -0.78 -22.89
C LEU A 247 -0.14 -1.86 -22.73
N GLY A 248 -0.20 -2.79 -23.65
CA GLY A 248 -1.08 -3.95 -23.57
C GLY A 248 -0.36 -5.15 -22.97
N ILE A 249 -1.06 -5.94 -22.13
CA ILE A 249 -0.52 -7.16 -21.55
C ILE A 249 -1.52 -8.30 -21.77
N ASP A 250 -1.03 -9.46 -22.25
CA ASP A 250 -1.84 -10.65 -22.49
C ASP A 250 -0.94 -11.89 -22.50
N ARG A 251 -1.51 -13.07 -22.75
CA ARG A 251 -0.78 -14.36 -22.84
C ARG A 251 0.01 -14.52 -24.14
N SER A 252 -0.39 -13.84 -25.22
CA SER A 252 0.29 -13.92 -26.51
C SER A 252 0.68 -12.55 -27.05
N PRO A 253 1.73 -12.47 -27.89
CA PRO A 253 2.13 -11.21 -28.53
C PRO A 253 1.01 -10.57 -29.33
N ASP A 254 0.28 -11.37 -30.12
CA ASP A 254 -0.81 -10.87 -30.96
C ASP A 254 -1.96 -10.30 -30.13
N ALA A 255 -2.35 -10.94 -29.02
CA ALA A 255 -3.41 -10.47 -28.17
C ALA A 255 -3.00 -9.16 -27.42
N ALA A 256 -1.78 -9.12 -26.88
CA ALA A 256 -1.25 -7.93 -26.22
C ALA A 256 -1.17 -6.74 -27.18
N ALA A 257 -0.66 -6.94 -28.41
CA ALA A 257 -0.58 -5.91 -29.43
C ALA A 257 -1.97 -5.50 -29.94
N LEU A 258 -2.90 -6.45 -30.14
CA LEU A 258 -4.27 -6.16 -30.54
C LEU A 258 -4.97 -5.26 -29.52
N ASN A 259 -4.89 -5.60 -28.22
CA ASN A 259 -5.48 -4.80 -27.16
C ASN A 259 -4.91 -3.37 -27.13
N ALA A 260 -3.58 -3.22 -27.18
CA ALA A 260 -2.92 -1.91 -27.25
C ALA A 260 -3.36 -1.11 -28.50
N CYS A 261 -3.39 -1.73 -29.68
CA CYS A 261 -3.81 -1.09 -30.92
C CYS A 261 -5.30 -0.69 -30.90
N LEU A 262 -6.19 -1.50 -30.34
CA LEU A 262 -7.60 -1.17 -30.20
C LEU A 262 -7.80 0.04 -29.29
N SER A 263 -7.07 0.13 -28.19
CA SER A 263 -7.11 1.31 -27.30
C SER A 263 -6.54 2.56 -27.95
N LEU A 264 -5.50 2.45 -28.81
CA LEU A 264 -4.95 3.57 -29.58
C LEU A 264 -5.85 4.05 -30.73
N THR A 265 -6.62 3.13 -31.32
CA THR A 265 -7.55 3.50 -32.43
C THR A 265 -8.89 4.02 -31.92
N GLY A 266 -9.23 3.70 -30.66
CA GLY A 266 -10.36 4.28 -29.94
C GLY A 266 -10.12 5.73 -29.55
N SER A 267 -11.16 6.38 -29.02
CA SER A 267 -11.03 7.71 -28.46
C SER A 267 -10.47 7.63 -27.05
N PHE A 268 -9.31 8.22 -26.81
CA PHE A 268 -8.71 8.35 -25.47
C PHE A 268 -9.67 9.05 -24.50
N ASP A 269 -10.33 10.14 -24.95
CA ASP A 269 -11.26 10.90 -24.10
C ASP A 269 -12.51 10.09 -23.76
N GLN A 270 -13.05 9.30 -24.67
CA GLN A 270 -14.19 8.41 -24.38
C GLN A 270 -13.80 7.32 -23.37
N ALA A 271 -12.62 6.71 -23.49
CA ALA A 271 -12.13 5.72 -22.54
C ALA A 271 -11.91 6.35 -21.16
N ARG A 272 -11.33 7.56 -21.11
CA ARG A 272 -11.15 8.34 -19.88
C ARG A 272 -12.48 8.66 -19.22
N ASP A 273 -13.44 9.20 -19.97
CA ASP A 273 -14.73 9.61 -19.42
C ASP A 273 -15.54 8.40 -18.91
N LEU A 274 -15.45 7.26 -19.60
CA LEU A 274 -16.02 5.99 -19.13
C LEU A 274 -15.35 5.55 -17.81
N TYR A 275 -14.03 5.58 -17.73
CA TYR A 275 -13.26 5.24 -16.53
C TYR A 275 -13.67 6.14 -15.34
N ILE A 276 -13.69 7.45 -15.55
CA ILE A 276 -14.12 8.44 -14.54
C ILE A 276 -15.56 8.17 -14.11
N SER A 277 -16.47 7.91 -15.06
CA SER A 277 -17.88 7.66 -14.72
C SER A 277 -18.07 6.39 -13.89
N GLN A 278 -17.32 5.31 -14.17
CA GLN A 278 -17.33 4.08 -13.38
C GLN A 278 -16.87 4.34 -11.95
N TRP A 279 -15.76 5.06 -11.75
CA TRP A 279 -15.26 5.44 -10.44
C TRP A 279 -16.25 6.36 -9.70
N LYS A 280 -16.82 7.37 -10.38
CA LYS A 280 -17.85 8.23 -9.79
C LYS A 280 -19.07 7.45 -9.34
N ASN A 281 -19.49 6.46 -10.11
CA ASN A 281 -20.62 5.60 -9.72
C ASN A 281 -20.29 4.73 -8.50
N TRP A 282 -19.06 4.22 -8.40
CA TRP A 282 -18.63 3.51 -7.20
C TRP A 282 -18.55 4.45 -5.99
N GLN A 283 -17.97 5.66 -6.14
CA GLN A 283 -17.90 6.66 -5.07
C GLN A 283 -19.29 7.10 -4.57
N LYS A 284 -20.35 7.04 -5.40
CA LYS A 284 -21.72 7.31 -4.97
C LYS A 284 -22.31 6.22 -4.05
N SER A 285 -21.75 5.02 -4.06
CA SER A 285 -22.16 3.94 -3.12
C SER A 285 -21.55 4.08 -1.73
N VAL A 286 -20.54 4.94 -1.59
CA VAL A 286 -19.87 5.26 -0.34
C VAL A 286 -20.71 6.29 0.42
N LYS A 287 -20.96 6.08 1.73
CA LYS A 287 -21.65 7.04 2.60
C LYS A 287 -21.06 8.45 2.44
N SER A 288 -21.91 9.47 2.40
CA SER A 288 -21.46 10.85 2.46
C SER A 288 -20.99 11.19 3.89
N LEU A 289 -19.95 12.04 4.01
CA LEU A 289 -19.58 12.59 5.32
C LEU A 289 -20.68 13.49 5.91
N ASP A 290 -21.57 14.03 5.06
CA ASP A 290 -22.71 14.84 5.47
C ASP A 290 -23.87 13.99 5.99
N ASP A 291 -23.92 12.67 5.65
CA ASP A 291 -24.89 11.71 6.19
C ASP A 291 -24.45 11.28 7.60
N GLY A 292 -24.27 12.22 8.51
CA GLY A 292 -23.95 11.95 9.91
C GLY A 292 -24.95 10.96 10.54
N PRO A 293 -24.70 10.36 11.73
CA PRO A 293 -25.54 9.31 12.34
C PRO A 293 -26.99 9.75 12.68
N ALA A 294 -27.46 10.86 12.13
CA ALA A 294 -28.83 11.38 12.23
C ALA A 294 -29.80 10.84 11.16
N GLY A 295 -29.32 10.11 10.15
CA GLY A 295 -30.13 9.43 9.16
C GLY A 295 -30.54 8.04 9.66
N GLU A 296 -31.78 7.88 10.10
CA GLU A 296 -32.50 6.61 10.30
C GLU A 296 -32.21 5.75 11.54
N LEU A 297 -32.57 6.28 12.71
CA LEU A 297 -33.25 5.47 13.73
C LEU A 297 -34.74 5.89 13.81
N THR A 298 -35.47 5.85 12.72
CA THR A 298 -36.92 5.93 12.71
C THR A 298 -37.53 4.54 12.81
N GLY A 299 -37.16 3.76 13.83
CA GLY A 299 -38.02 2.78 14.41
C GLY A 299 -39.09 3.56 15.21
N LYS A 300 -40.35 3.48 14.80
CA LYS A 300 -41.49 3.98 15.54
C LYS A 300 -41.46 3.42 16.97
N ASN A 301 -41.04 4.24 17.96
CA ASN A 301 -41.07 4.04 19.42
C ASN A 301 -39.69 4.20 20.10
N GLY A 302 -38.99 5.31 19.87
CA GLY A 302 -37.83 5.71 20.67
C GLY A 302 -38.00 7.15 21.20
N PRO A 303 -37.41 7.51 22.37
CA PRO A 303 -37.57 8.86 22.96
C PRO A 303 -36.99 9.93 22.02
N GLN A 304 -37.76 11.01 21.86
CA GLN A 304 -37.37 12.19 21.07
C GLN A 304 -36.01 12.73 21.53
N ARG A 305 -35.01 12.64 20.66
CA ARG A 305 -33.72 13.34 20.87
C ARG A 305 -33.88 14.82 20.50
N ALA A 306 -33.27 15.67 21.34
CA ALA A 306 -33.25 17.11 21.20
C ALA A 306 -32.69 17.55 19.83
N ARG A 307 -33.23 18.66 19.31
CA ARG A 307 -32.78 19.33 18.07
C ARG A 307 -31.27 19.65 18.14
N PRO A 308 -30.53 19.62 17.01
CA PRO A 308 -29.13 19.98 16.97
C PRO A 308 -28.92 21.41 17.52
N ASP A 309 -28.02 21.52 18.46
CA ASP A 309 -27.62 22.81 19.06
C ASP A 309 -26.85 23.64 18.00
N SER A 310 -27.36 24.79 17.66
CA SER A 310 -26.76 25.77 16.74
C SER A 310 -25.50 26.45 17.28
N SER A 311 -25.02 26.06 18.47
CA SER A 311 -23.83 26.57 19.13
C SER A 311 -22.54 25.81 18.87
N ARG A 312 -22.56 24.75 18.02
CA ARG A 312 -21.33 24.03 17.68
C ARG A 312 -20.39 24.93 16.88
N PRO A 313 -19.10 25.02 17.26
CA PRO A 313 -18.14 25.76 16.47
C PRO A 313 -18.08 25.15 15.06
N ARG A 314 -18.26 26.00 14.03
CA ARG A 314 -18.10 25.56 12.64
C ARG A 314 -16.63 25.19 12.44
N VAL A 315 -16.40 23.98 11.97
CA VAL A 315 -15.08 23.53 11.53
C VAL A 315 -14.60 24.47 10.42
N ASN A 316 -13.31 24.77 10.40
CA ASN A 316 -12.73 25.64 9.37
C ASN A 316 -13.00 25.03 7.97
N PRO A 317 -13.59 25.77 7.01
CA PRO A 317 -13.93 25.25 5.68
C PRO A 317 -12.74 24.62 4.92
N VAL A 318 -11.52 25.07 5.18
CA VAL A 318 -10.30 24.49 4.61
C VAL A 318 -10.03 23.09 5.19
N ALA A 319 -10.23 22.91 6.50
CA ALA A 319 -10.09 21.61 7.16
C ALA A 319 -11.17 20.62 6.69
N GLU A 320 -12.40 21.06 6.47
CA GLU A 320 -13.48 20.24 5.90
C GLU A 320 -13.14 19.74 4.49
N SER A 321 -12.60 20.60 3.64
CA SER A 321 -12.19 20.24 2.26
C SER A 321 -11.04 19.23 2.25
N VAL A 322 -10.03 19.39 3.10
CA VAL A 322 -8.90 18.45 3.21
C VAL A 322 -9.39 17.09 3.70
N THR A 323 -10.24 17.06 4.71
CA THR A 323 -10.80 15.81 5.27
C THR A 323 -11.68 15.10 4.24
N ALA A 324 -12.54 15.81 3.50
CA ALA A 324 -13.38 15.24 2.46
C ALA A 324 -12.54 14.65 1.32
N ASN A 325 -11.46 15.30 0.92
CA ASN A 325 -10.54 14.82 -0.10
C ASN A 325 -9.79 13.55 0.36
N LEU A 326 -9.30 13.54 1.61
CA LEU A 326 -8.64 12.37 2.19
C LEU A 326 -9.59 11.18 2.28
N TYR A 327 -10.82 11.40 2.75
CA TYR A 327 -11.85 10.37 2.81
C TYR A 327 -12.10 9.70 1.45
N ARG A 328 -12.31 10.50 0.38
CA ARG A 328 -12.49 9.99 -0.98
C ARG A 328 -11.26 9.23 -1.48
N THR A 329 -10.07 9.73 -1.21
CA THR A 329 -8.82 9.08 -1.61
C THR A 329 -8.62 7.78 -0.83
N SER A 330 -8.89 7.74 0.48
CA SER A 330 -8.78 6.53 1.31
C SER A 330 -9.71 5.42 0.82
N THR A 331 -10.98 5.75 0.50
CA THR A 331 -11.91 4.76 -0.06
C THR A 331 -11.41 4.20 -1.40
N MET A 332 -10.84 5.05 -2.27
CA MET A 332 -10.22 4.64 -3.53
C MET A 332 -9.01 3.72 -3.29
N VAL A 333 -8.12 4.07 -2.35
CA VAL A 333 -6.95 3.25 -2.02
C VAL A 333 -7.36 1.86 -1.56
N LEU A 334 -8.31 1.75 -0.61
CA LEU A 334 -8.85 0.45 -0.17
C LEU A 334 -9.38 -0.37 -1.36
N LYS A 335 -10.11 0.25 -2.30
CA LYS A 335 -10.66 -0.44 -3.48
C LYS A 335 -9.55 -0.88 -4.45
N VAL A 336 -8.52 -0.07 -4.66
CA VAL A 336 -7.41 -0.36 -5.59
C VAL A 336 -6.55 -1.54 -5.11
N HIS A 337 -6.42 -1.76 -3.79
CA HIS A 337 -5.62 -2.85 -3.23
C HIS A 337 -6.32 -4.23 -3.29
N ARG A 338 -7.59 -4.25 -3.71
CA ARG A 338 -8.37 -5.49 -3.81
C ARG A 338 -8.00 -6.32 -5.04
N SER A 339 -7.95 -7.63 -4.85
CA SER A 339 -7.86 -8.59 -5.94
C SER A 339 -9.15 -8.62 -6.76
N LYS A 340 -9.03 -8.68 -8.09
CA LYS A 340 -10.15 -8.92 -9.01
C LYS A 340 -10.35 -10.42 -9.31
N GLN A 341 -9.39 -11.24 -8.98
CA GLN A 341 -9.43 -12.69 -9.20
C GLN A 341 -9.90 -13.46 -7.97
N PHE A 342 -9.41 -13.07 -6.80
CA PHE A 342 -9.74 -13.71 -5.54
C PHE A 342 -10.60 -12.76 -4.71
N ALA A 343 -11.93 -12.87 -4.87
CA ALA A 343 -12.88 -12.00 -4.19
C ALA A 343 -12.65 -12.04 -2.68
N GLY A 344 -12.49 -10.87 -2.07
CA GLY A 344 -12.18 -10.74 -0.65
C GLY A 344 -10.70 -10.58 -0.33
N ALA A 345 -9.78 -11.02 -1.18
CA ALA A 345 -8.35 -10.80 -0.95
C ALA A 345 -7.94 -9.34 -1.18
N SER A 346 -7.05 -8.83 -0.35
CA SER A 346 -6.43 -7.51 -0.46
C SER A 346 -4.97 -7.61 -0.07
N ILE A 347 -4.09 -6.88 -0.77
CA ILE A 347 -2.68 -6.78 -0.39
C ILE A 347 -2.45 -5.57 0.52
N ALA A 348 -1.47 -5.64 1.41
CA ALA A 348 -1.18 -4.55 2.34
C ALA A 348 -0.74 -3.26 1.64
N SER A 349 0.04 -3.37 0.56
CA SER A 349 0.47 -2.21 -0.25
C SER A 349 0.87 -2.60 -1.67
N LEU A 350 0.63 -1.69 -2.63
CA LEU A 350 1.21 -1.72 -3.97
C LEU A 350 2.67 -1.24 -4.01
N ALA A 351 3.30 -1.04 -2.86
CA ALA A 351 4.68 -0.63 -2.75
C ALA A 351 5.48 -1.64 -1.93
N ILE A 352 6.71 -1.93 -2.36
CA ILE A 352 7.67 -2.69 -1.57
C ILE A 352 8.49 -1.71 -0.73
N PRO A 353 8.49 -1.82 0.61
CA PRO A 353 9.30 -0.95 1.47
C PRO A 353 10.77 -0.94 1.05
N TRP A 354 11.34 0.25 0.89
CA TRP A 354 12.72 0.46 0.39
C TRP A 354 13.00 -0.29 -0.91
N GLY A 355 12.04 -0.31 -1.84
CA GLY A 355 12.07 -1.15 -3.04
C GLY A 355 13.27 -0.93 -3.95
N ASP A 356 13.78 0.29 -4.04
CA ASP A 356 14.94 0.64 -4.87
C ASP A 356 16.25 -0.03 -4.41
N VAL A 357 16.34 -0.46 -3.15
CA VAL A 357 17.47 -1.26 -2.62
C VAL A 357 17.12 -2.75 -2.45
N ARG A 358 15.84 -3.13 -2.63
CA ARG A 358 15.40 -4.52 -2.51
C ARG A 358 15.58 -5.29 -3.81
N SER A 359 16.09 -6.52 -3.68
CA SER A 359 16.22 -7.42 -4.81
C SER A 359 14.85 -7.81 -5.39
N ALA A 360 14.80 -8.01 -6.70
CA ALA A 360 13.63 -8.58 -7.37
C ALA A 360 13.23 -9.97 -6.85
N SER A 361 14.15 -10.71 -6.25
CA SER A 361 13.86 -12.01 -5.63
C SER A 361 13.10 -11.91 -4.31
N ASP A 362 12.97 -10.70 -3.73
CA ASP A 362 12.08 -10.42 -2.62
C ASP A 362 10.67 -10.15 -3.17
N ALA A 363 10.00 -11.20 -3.57
CA ALA A 363 8.73 -11.12 -4.29
C ALA A 363 7.52 -10.87 -3.37
N GLY A 364 7.60 -11.29 -2.10
CA GLY A 364 6.52 -11.11 -1.13
C GLY A 364 6.35 -9.63 -0.78
N GLY A 365 7.26 -9.11 0.02
CA GLY A 365 7.17 -7.73 0.48
C GLY A 365 5.79 -7.43 1.05
N TYR A 366 5.15 -6.34 0.61
CA TYR A 366 3.78 -5.97 0.99
C TYR A 366 2.72 -6.35 -0.06
N HIS A 367 3.09 -7.16 -1.05
CA HIS A 367 2.15 -7.78 -2.00
C HIS A 367 1.46 -9.04 -1.43
N LEU A 368 1.44 -9.18 -0.13
CA LEU A 368 0.85 -10.29 0.61
C LEU A 368 -0.42 -9.86 1.32
N VAL A 369 -1.18 -10.85 1.76
CA VAL A 369 -2.42 -10.71 2.51
C VAL A 369 -2.17 -11.05 3.97
N TRP A 370 -2.43 -10.12 4.89
CA TRP A 370 -2.48 -10.36 6.33
C TRP A 370 -3.94 -10.42 6.79
N PRO A 371 -4.37 -11.45 7.50
CA PRO A 371 -5.73 -11.51 8.05
C PRO A 371 -6.10 -10.30 8.91
N ARG A 372 -5.16 -9.76 9.68
CA ARG A 372 -5.35 -8.53 10.46
C ARG A 372 -5.67 -7.33 9.56
N ASP A 373 -4.82 -7.05 8.58
CA ASP A 373 -4.96 -5.93 7.66
C ASP A 373 -6.30 -6.00 6.92
N MET A 374 -6.67 -7.19 6.42
CA MET A 374 -7.97 -7.41 5.78
C MET A 374 -9.16 -7.11 6.69
N VAL A 375 -9.09 -7.47 7.99
CA VAL A 375 -10.17 -7.16 8.94
C VAL A 375 -10.23 -5.66 9.18
N GLU A 376 -9.10 -4.98 9.39
CA GLU A 376 -9.08 -3.52 9.59
C GLU A 376 -9.60 -2.78 8.34
N GLU A 377 -9.19 -3.18 7.13
CA GLU A 377 -9.75 -2.66 5.89
C GLU A 377 -11.28 -2.90 5.79
N SER A 378 -11.74 -4.07 6.25
CA SER A 378 -13.17 -4.39 6.26
C SER A 378 -13.97 -3.55 7.25
N LEU A 379 -13.39 -3.17 8.38
CA LEU A 379 -14.00 -2.20 9.30
C LEU A 379 -14.16 -0.84 8.61
N GLY A 380 -13.16 -0.42 7.84
CA GLY A 380 -13.26 0.76 6.97
C GLY A 380 -14.42 0.63 5.97
N PHE A 381 -14.55 -0.50 5.25
CA PHE A 381 -15.67 -0.75 4.33
C PHE A 381 -17.03 -0.77 5.03
N LEU A 382 -17.14 -1.33 6.22
CA LEU A 382 -18.36 -1.29 7.02
C LEU A 382 -18.72 0.16 7.41
N ALA A 383 -17.74 0.93 7.87
CA ALA A 383 -17.95 2.32 8.28
C ALA A 383 -18.47 3.20 7.13
N ILE A 384 -17.93 3.01 5.92
CA ILE A 384 -18.34 3.74 4.71
C ILE A 384 -19.57 3.14 4.02
N GLY A 385 -20.18 2.07 4.56
CA GLY A 385 -21.40 1.46 4.05
C GLY A 385 -21.25 0.58 2.81
N VAL A 386 -20.03 0.20 2.43
CA VAL A 386 -19.74 -0.66 1.28
C VAL A 386 -19.71 -2.14 1.74
N PHE A 387 -20.86 -2.65 2.07
CA PHE A 387 -21.04 -3.94 2.75
C PHE A 387 -20.64 -5.16 1.90
N ASP A 388 -20.72 -5.06 0.58
CA ASP A 388 -20.34 -6.17 -0.31
C ASP A 388 -18.88 -6.54 -0.15
N GLU A 389 -17.99 -5.54 -0.03
CA GLU A 389 -16.55 -5.75 0.15
C GLU A 389 -16.26 -6.51 1.47
N ALA A 390 -16.92 -6.11 2.57
CA ALA A 390 -16.78 -6.80 3.86
C ALA A 390 -17.32 -8.24 3.82
N ARG A 391 -18.42 -8.50 3.08
CA ARG A 391 -18.94 -9.85 2.87
C ARG A 391 -17.97 -10.74 2.09
N GLU A 392 -17.34 -10.19 1.07
CA GLU A 392 -16.30 -10.90 0.30
C GLU A 392 -15.11 -11.28 1.20
N VAL A 393 -14.65 -10.37 2.05
CA VAL A 393 -13.55 -10.64 3.01
C VAL A 393 -13.95 -11.76 3.97
N LEU A 394 -15.15 -11.73 4.56
CA LEU A 394 -15.63 -12.80 5.42
C LEU A 394 -15.66 -14.17 4.72
N ASN A 395 -16.09 -14.19 3.45
CA ASN A 395 -16.06 -15.42 2.66
C ASN A 395 -14.64 -15.89 2.35
N TYR A 396 -13.74 -14.97 2.01
CA TYR A 396 -12.33 -15.30 1.77
C TYR A 396 -11.68 -15.87 3.04
N LEU A 397 -11.85 -15.23 4.19
CA LEU A 397 -11.35 -15.72 5.48
C LEU A 397 -11.91 -17.12 5.79
N ARG A 398 -13.20 -17.38 5.51
CA ARG A 398 -13.80 -18.70 5.72
C ARG A 398 -13.16 -19.81 4.89
N VAL A 399 -12.78 -19.53 3.65
CA VAL A 399 -12.21 -20.55 2.75
C VAL A 399 -10.69 -20.71 2.90
N THR A 400 -10.01 -19.72 3.44
CA THR A 400 -8.56 -19.75 3.71
C THR A 400 -8.19 -20.20 5.13
N GLN A 401 -9.20 -20.40 6.01
CA GLN A 401 -8.98 -20.90 7.36
C GLN A 401 -8.33 -22.28 7.34
N LYS A 402 -7.25 -22.45 8.11
CA LYS A 402 -6.57 -23.73 8.26
C LYS A 402 -7.41 -24.74 9.04
N PRO A 403 -7.16 -26.06 8.87
CA PRO A 403 -7.86 -27.12 9.62
C PRO A 403 -7.76 -27.00 11.15
N ASP A 404 -6.70 -26.37 11.66
CA ASP A 404 -6.50 -26.10 13.09
C ASP A 404 -7.35 -24.92 13.62
N GLY A 405 -8.00 -24.15 12.74
CA GLY A 405 -8.84 -23.02 13.04
C GLY A 405 -8.16 -21.66 12.97
N GLY A 406 -6.84 -21.61 12.77
CA GLY A 406 -6.07 -20.37 12.58
C GLY A 406 -5.91 -19.98 11.12
N TRP A 407 -5.09 -18.98 10.88
CA TRP A 407 -4.62 -18.56 9.56
C TRP A 407 -3.09 -18.51 9.54
N PRO A 408 -2.44 -18.51 8.35
CA PRO A 408 -1.03 -18.13 8.27
C PRO A 408 -0.85 -16.67 8.71
N GLN A 409 0.34 -16.31 9.15
CA GLN A 409 0.71 -14.91 9.42
C GLN A 409 0.45 -14.03 8.18
N ASP A 410 0.93 -14.49 7.04
CA ASP A 410 0.69 -13.86 5.75
C ASP A 410 0.56 -14.94 4.66
N MET A 411 -0.09 -14.58 3.57
CA MET A 411 -0.39 -15.51 2.49
C MET A 411 -0.45 -14.78 1.14
N TRP A 412 -0.24 -15.53 0.08
CA TRP A 412 -0.52 -15.08 -1.27
C TRP A 412 -2.03 -14.88 -1.48
N LEU A 413 -2.42 -14.20 -2.54
CA LEU A 413 -3.83 -13.94 -2.87
C LEU A 413 -4.69 -15.20 -2.96
N ASP A 414 -4.11 -16.36 -3.31
CA ASP A 414 -4.80 -17.65 -3.39
C ASP A 414 -4.96 -18.36 -2.02
N GLY A 415 -4.49 -17.73 -0.94
CA GLY A 415 -4.51 -18.28 0.41
C GLY A 415 -3.34 -19.19 0.76
N THR A 416 -2.38 -19.41 -0.16
CA THR A 416 -1.16 -20.16 0.12
C THR A 416 -0.29 -19.41 1.13
N ALA A 417 0.11 -20.07 2.22
CA ALA A 417 0.94 -19.45 3.26
C ALA A 417 2.32 -19.02 2.70
N TYR A 418 2.74 -17.82 3.05
CA TYR A 418 4.08 -17.30 2.74
C TYR A 418 5.00 -17.45 3.96
N ALA A 419 4.61 -16.93 5.13
CA ALA A 419 5.35 -17.11 6.38
C ALA A 419 4.60 -17.96 7.40
N GLY A 420 5.35 -18.66 8.26
CA GLY A 420 4.85 -19.63 9.22
C GLY A 420 4.68 -19.13 10.65
N GLY A 421 4.57 -17.82 10.87
CA GLY A 421 4.33 -17.24 12.20
C GLY A 421 2.93 -17.54 12.74
N VAL A 422 2.78 -17.54 14.07
CA VAL A 422 1.47 -17.59 14.73
C VAL A 422 1.23 -16.25 15.41
N GLN A 423 0.25 -15.52 14.93
CA GLN A 423 -0.27 -14.28 15.50
C GLN A 423 -1.71 -14.53 15.96
N LEU A 424 -1.96 -14.48 17.27
CA LEU A 424 -3.30 -14.83 17.80
C LEU A 424 -4.35 -13.76 17.49
N ASP A 425 -3.94 -12.51 17.31
CA ASP A 425 -4.83 -11.44 16.86
C ASP A 425 -5.41 -11.72 15.46
N GLU A 426 -4.63 -12.33 14.57
CA GLU A 426 -5.10 -12.72 13.23
C GLU A 426 -6.12 -13.86 13.24
N ALA A 427 -6.15 -14.67 14.30
CA ALA A 427 -7.21 -15.65 14.51
C ALA A 427 -8.44 -15.06 15.24
N ALA A 428 -8.23 -14.02 16.04
CA ALA A 428 -9.28 -13.38 16.83
C ALA A 428 -10.08 -12.32 16.04
N LEU A 429 -9.41 -11.51 15.23
CA LEU A 429 -10.02 -10.43 14.45
C LEU A 429 -11.13 -10.90 13.49
N PRO A 430 -11.01 -12.05 12.77
CA PRO A 430 -12.12 -12.58 11.97
C PRO A 430 -13.39 -12.88 12.77
N ILE A 431 -13.27 -13.30 14.04
CA ILE A 431 -14.43 -13.48 14.95
C ILE A 431 -15.12 -12.15 15.19
N LEU A 432 -14.34 -11.11 15.47
CA LEU A 432 -14.87 -9.75 15.70
C LEU A 432 -15.53 -9.18 14.43
N LEU A 433 -14.93 -9.43 13.26
CA LEU A 433 -15.50 -8.96 11.98
C LEU A 433 -16.90 -9.53 11.73
N VAL A 434 -17.16 -10.79 12.08
CA VAL A 434 -18.53 -11.36 11.97
C VAL A 434 -19.52 -10.58 12.83
N ASP A 435 -19.16 -10.23 14.09
CA ASP A 435 -20.04 -9.47 14.98
C ASP A 435 -20.22 -8.02 14.49
N PHE A 436 -19.16 -7.36 14.03
CA PHE A 436 -19.25 -6.01 13.47
C PHE A 436 -20.13 -5.98 12.21
N ALA A 437 -19.91 -6.90 11.27
CA ALA A 437 -20.71 -6.98 10.05
C ALA A 437 -22.18 -7.25 10.36
N HIS A 438 -22.48 -8.04 11.39
CA HIS A 438 -23.84 -8.28 11.84
C HIS A 438 -24.46 -7.05 12.49
N ARG A 439 -23.74 -6.35 13.37
CA ARG A 439 -24.21 -5.12 14.03
C ARG A 439 -24.49 -3.99 13.04
N GLU A 440 -23.66 -3.87 12.00
CA GLU A 440 -23.85 -2.90 10.92
C GLU A 440 -24.90 -3.36 9.87
N SER A 441 -25.54 -4.52 10.10
CA SER A 441 -26.52 -5.10 9.17
C SER A 441 -25.96 -5.44 7.78
N ALA A 442 -24.64 -5.58 7.67
CA ALA A 442 -23.99 -6.05 6.46
C ALA A 442 -24.23 -7.53 6.19
N ILE A 443 -24.46 -8.34 7.24
CA ILE A 443 -24.84 -9.75 7.16
C ILE A 443 -26.09 -10.02 8.00
N SER A 444 -26.94 -10.94 7.50
CA SER A 444 -28.15 -11.37 8.19
C SER A 444 -27.83 -12.38 9.30
N GLU A 445 -28.81 -12.64 10.16
CA GLU A 445 -28.78 -13.70 11.18
C GLU A 445 -28.43 -15.07 10.62
N GLU A 446 -29.00 -15.41 9.47
CA GLU A 446 -28.74 -16.68 8.80
C GLU A 446 -27.29 -16.76 8.31
N GLN A 447 -26.75 -15.65 7.82
CA GLN A 447 -25.36 -15.57 7.42
C GLN A 447 -24.42 -15.68 8.64
N VAL A 448 -24.73 -15.05 9.78
CA VAL A 448 -23.98 -15.27 11.03
C VAL A 448 -23.91 -16.75 11.40
N LYS A 449 -25.06 -17.45 11.31
CA LYS A 449 -25.10 -18.90 11.55
C LYS A 449 -24.22 -19.67 10.56
N SER A 450 -24.14 -19.23 9.31
CA SER A 450 -23.26 -19.86 8.31
C SER A 450 -21.77 -19.66 8.58
N PHE A 451 -21.40 -18.58 9.27
CA PHE A 451 -20.01 -18.31 9.71
C PHE A 451 -19.67 -18.96 11.05
N TRP A 452 -20.65 -19.49 11.81
CA TRP A 452 -20.39 -20.09 13.11
C TRP A 452 -19.30 -21.18 13.11
N PRO A 453 -19.25 -22.13 12.14
CA PRO A 453 -18.17 -23.11 12.09
C PRO A 453 -16.76 -22.48 12.04
N MET A 454 -16.58 -21.41 11.27
CA MET A 454 -15.32 -20.65 11.20
C MET A 454 -15.00 -20.00 12.55
N VAL A 455 -15.97 -19.29 13.13
CA VAL A 455 -15.81 -18.62 14.43
C VAL A 455 -15.47 -19.61 15.53
N ARG A 456 -16.17 -20.75 15.57
CA ARG A 456 -15.95 -21.82 16.56
C ARG A 456 -14.56 -22.44 16.45
N ALA A 457 -14.09 -22.69 15.22
CA ALA A 457 -12.74 -23.20 14.97
C ALA A 457 -11.66 -22.19 15.38
N ALA A 458 -11.83 -20.93 15.03
CA ALA A 458 -10.93 -19.83 15.41
C ALA A 458 -10.86 -19.65 16.93
N ALA A 459 -12.00 -19.62 17.64
CA ALA A 459 -12.03 -19.56 19.10
C ALA A 459 -11.32 -20.76 19.74
N GLY A 460 -11.50 -21.96 19.19
CA GLY A 460 -10.81 -23.17 19.62
C GLY A 460 -9.29 -23.08 19.38
N PHE A 461 -8.85 -22.49 18.26
CA PHE A 461 -7.44 -22.22 17.99
C PHE A 461 -6.85 -21.24 19.02
N VAL A 462 -7.52 -20.11 19.26
CA VAL A 462 -7.11 -19.10 20.25
C VAL A 462 -6.93 -19.72 21.63
N ILE A 463 -7.87 -20.55 22.10
CA ILE A 463 -7.76 -21.18 23.41
C ILE A 463 -6.59 -22.17 23.50
N ARG A 464 -6.36 -22.96 22.46
CA ARG A 464 -5.25 -23.95 22.46
C ARG A 464 -3.87 -23.31 22.35
N SER A 465 -3.77 -22.17 21.69
CA SER A 465 -2.49 -21.52 21.40
C SER A 465 -2.16 -20.36 22.31
N GLY A 466 -3.16 -19.77 22.98
CA GLY A 466 -3.02 -18.61 23.84
C GLY A 466 -2.78 -18.93 25.32
N PRO A 467 -2.66 -17.90 26.16
CA PRO A 467 -2.75 -16.47 25.88
C PRO A 467 -1.46 -15.84 25.27
N SER A 468 -0.33 -16.55 25.32
CA SER A 468 0.94 -16.09 24.74
C SER A 468 0.93 -16.30 23.23
N THR A 469 1.25 -15.27 22.46
CA THR A 469 1.37 -15.36 21.00
C THR A 469 2.79 -15.70 20.56
N GLY A 470 2.94 -16.36 19.41
CA GLY A 470 4.27 -16.60 18.79
C GLY A 470 4.92 -15.33 18.27
N GLN A 471 4.11 -14.38 17.80
CA GLN A 471 4.49 -13.04 17.37
C GLN A 471 3.35 -12.08 17.66
N GLY A 472 3.64 -10.81 17.92
CA GLY A 472 2.61 -9.76 17.95
C GLY A 472 2.39 -9.13 16.58
N ARG A 473 1.49 -8.15 16.55
CA ARG A 473 1.14 -7.44 15.30
C ARG A 473 2.32 -6.77 14.57
N TRP A 474 3.45 -6.64 15.22
CA TRP A 474 4.71 -6.11 14.64
C TRP A 474 5.67 -7.21 14.20
N GLU A 475 5.19 -8.47 14.09
CA GLU A 475 5.88 -9.62 13.52
C GLU A 475 7.20 -9.99 14.19
N ASN A 476 7.30 -9.70 15.46
CA ASN A 476 8.49 -9.99 16.24
C ASN A 476 8.13 -10.55 17.62
N ALA A 477 9.06 -11.19 18.25
CA ALA A 477 9.11 -11.68 19.61
C ALA A 477 7.82 -12.36 20.16
N PRO A 478 7.93 -13.60 20.65
CA PRO A 478 6.85 -14.32 21.33
C PRO A 478 6.61 -13.74 22.72
N GLY A 479 5.37 -13.83 23.20
CA GLY A 479 5.03 -13.44 24.58
C GLY A 479 3.59 -12.98 24.76
N LEU A 480 3.34 -12.36 25.92
CA LEU A 480 2.08 -11.74 26.28
C LEU A 480 2.11 -10.27 25.89
N GLN A 481 1.17 -9.84 25.08
CA GLN A 481 1.12 -8.49 24.51
C GLN A 481 -0.24 -7.86 24.73
N PRO A 482 -0.36 -6.62 25.24
CA PRO A 482 -1.64 -5.96 25.51
C PRO A 482 -2.59 -5.95 24.32
N TYR A 483 -2.09 -5.69 23.09
CA TYR A 483 -2.90 -5.71 21.86
C TYR A 483 -3.53 -7.09 21.63
N THR A 484 -2.69 -8.13 21.61
CA THR A 484 -3.16 -9.51 21.41
C THR A 484 -4.11 -9.95 22.49
N LEU A 485 -3.80 -9.67 23.77
CA LEU A 485 -4.68 -10.01 24.90
C LEU A 485 -6.03 -9.31 24.79
N ALA A 486 -6.07 -8.02 24.47
CA ALA A 486 -7.32 -7.29 24.24
C ALA A 486 -8.17 -7.93 23.14
N THR A 487 -7.54 -8.26 22.01
CA THR A 487 -8.22 -8.81 20.85
C THR A 487 -8.77 -10.20 21.12
N ILE A 488 -7.98 -11.11 21.72
CA ILE A 488 -8.42 -12.49 22.00
C ILE A 488 -9.51 -12.54 23.09
N VAL A 489 -9.42 -11.71 24.12
CA VAL A 489 -10.46 -11.63 25.16
C VAL A 489 -11.78 -11.16 24.56
N ALA A 490 -11.78 -10.07 23.79
CA ALA A 490 -12.97 -9.57 23.09
C ALA A 490 -13.55 -10.63 22.14
N ALA A 491 -12.71 -11.31 21.35
CA ALA A 491 -13.14 -12.34 20.42
C ALA A 491 -13.77 -13.56 21.12
N LEU A 492 -13.21 -14.01 22.25
CA LEU A 492 -13.80 -15.12 23.04
C LEU A 492 -15.16 -14.75 23.60
N VAL A 493 -15.36 -13.51 24.07
CA VAL A 493 -16.67 -13.01 24.54
C VAL A 493 -17.68 -13.00 23.39
N VAL A 494 -17.31 -12.56 22.22
CA VAL A 494 -18.15 -12.57 21.00
C VAL A 494 -18.49 -14.00 20.58
N ALA A 495 -17.49 -14.88 20.53
CA ALA A 495 -17.71 -16.30 20.20
C ALA A 495 -18.61 -17.00 21.23
N ALA A 496 -18.49 -16.67 22.52
CA ALA A 496 -19.39 -17.18 23.55
C ALA A 496 -20.86 -16.77 23.33
N LYS A 497 -21.09 -15.50 22.95
CA LYS A 497 -22.41 -14.99 22.59
C LYS A 497 -23.02 -15.77 21.41
N PHE A 498 -22.24 -16.09 20.38
CA PHE A 498 -22.69 -16.89 19.24
C PHE A 498 -22.93 -18.37 19.64
N ALA A 499 -22.06 -18.96 20.49
CA ALA A 499 -22.27 -20.31 21.00
C ALA A 499 -23.60 -20.44 21.74
N ASP A 500 -23.93 -19.51 22.64
CA ASP A 500 -25.21 -19.50 23.36
C ASP A 500 -26.40 -19.38 22.37
N ARG A 501 -26.26 -18.48 21.39
CA ARG A 501 -27.27 -18.21 20.40
C ARG A 501 -27.60 -19.44 19.53
N PHE A 502 -26.58 -20.26 19.25
CA PHE A 502 -26.74 -21.47 18.44
C PHE A 502 -26.92 -22.74 19.27
N GLY A 503 -27.16 -22.61 20.59
CA GLY A 503 -27.54 -23.72 21.47
C GLY A 503 -26.33 -24.47 22.08
N GLU A 504 -25.07 -24.04 21.84
CA GLU A 504 -23.88 -24.66 22.40
C GLU A 504 -23.51 -23.99 23.75
N LYS A 505 -24.38 -24.02 24.73
CA LYS A 505 -24.28 -23.31 26.02
C LYS A 505 -23.01 -23.68 26.82
N GLU A 506 -22.58 -24.95 26.77
CA GLU A 506 -21.37 -25.39 27.47
C GLU A 506 -20.13 -24.77 26.84
N VAL A 507 -20.07 -24.71 25.50
CA VAL A 507 -19.01 -24.03 24.77
C VAL A 507 -19.01 -22.55 25.13
N GLY A 508 -20.17 -21.89 25.10
CA GLY A 508 -20.30 -20.49 25.49
C GLY A 508 -19.82 -20.20 26.93
N SER A 509 -20.17 -21.08 27.87
CA SER A 509 -19.72 -20.97 29.25
C SER A 509 -18.19 -21.10 29.35
N TYR A 510 -17.60 -22.09 28.67
CA TYR A 510 -16.15 -22.30 28.69
C TYR A 510 -15.38 -21.13 28.07
N LEU A 511 -15.87 -20.60 26.95
CA LEU A 511 -15.28 -19.43 26.30
C LEU A 511 -15.27 -18.19 27.20
N ARG A 512 -16.39 -17.92 27.89
CA ARG A 512 -16.48 -16.79 28.86
C ARG A 512 -15.53 -16.99 30.05
N GLN A 513 -15.51 -18.16 30.65
CA GLN A 513 -14.61 -18.43 31.78
C GLN A 513 -13.15 -18.25 31.39
N THR A 514 -12.78 -18.65 30.16
CA THR A 514 -11.41 -18.43 29.67
C THR A 514 -11.13 -16.94 29.44
N ALA A 515 -12.09 -16.22 28.84
CA ALA A 515 -11.98 -14.78 28.62
C ALA A 515 -11.88 -14.01 29.94
N ASP A 516 -12.70 -14.35 30.94
CA ASP A 516 -12.69 -13.75 32.28
C ASP A 516 -11.34 -13.99 32.97
N LEU A 517 -10.85 -15.23 32.93
CA LEU A 517 -9.55 -15.58 33.53
C LEU A 517 -8.41 -14.79 32.88
N TRP A 518 -8.38 -14.72 31.55
CA TRP A 518 -7.32 -13.97 30.87
C TRP A 518 -7.44 -12.46 31.10
N ASN A 519 -8.68 -11.95 31.14
CA ASN A 519 -8.92 -10.55 31.45
C ASN A 519 -8.44 -10.15 32.85
N ASP A 520 -8.67 -11.01 33.87
CA ASP A 520 -8.26 -10.76 35.25
C ASP A 520 -6.75 -10.77 35.42
N LEU A 521 -6.03 -11.47 34.53
CA LEU A 521 -4.57 -11.62 34.62
C LEU A 521 -3.80 -10.62 33.73
N ILE A 522 -4.45 -9.78 32.94
CA ILE A 522 -3.78 -8.83 32.02
C ILE A 522 -2.77 -7.96 32.78
N GLU A 523 -3.15 -7.40 33.91
CA GLU A 523 -2.30 -6.52 34.71
C GLU A 523 -1.13 -7.29 35.35
N ASP A 524 -1.40 -8.47 35.90
CA ASP A 524 -0.34 -9.32 36.48
C ASP A 524 0.74 -9.69 35.47
N TRP A 525 0.35 -9.76 34.19
CA TRP A 525 1.26 -10.11 33.12
C TRP A 525 1.96 -8.91 32.51
N THR A 526 1.25 -7.79 32.29
CA THR A 526 1.72 -6.74 31.38
C THR A 526 1.78 -5.33 32.00
N TYR A 527 1.29 -5.14 33.24
CA TYR A 527 1.40 -3.86 33.92
C TYR A 527 2.56 -3.88 34.89
N VAL A 528 3.52 -2.98 34.75
CA VAL A 528 4.71 -2.91 35.58
C VAL A 528 4.70 -1.64 36.45
N THR A 529 5.23 -1.80 37.68
CA THR A 529 5.41 -0.72 38.66
C THR A 529 6.88 -0.65 39.09
N ASP A 530 7.27 0.44 39.71
CA ASP A 530 8.62 0.61 40.31
C ASP A 530 9.80 0.50 39.34
N THR A 531 9.55 0.53 38.01
CA THR A 531 10.63 0.51 37.02
C THR A 531 11.41 1.83 37.02
N PRO A 532 12.69 1.84 36.56
CA PRO A 532 13.44 3.09 36.38
C PRO A 532 12.68 4.10 35.51
N LEU A 533 11.98 3.64 34.45
CA LEU A 533 11.19 4.50 33.61
C LEU A 533 9.99 5.10 34.35
N ALA A 534 9.23 4.30 35.12
CA ALA A 534 8.11 4.80 35.90
C ALA A 534 8.57 5.89 36.88
N LYS A 535 9.69 5.64 37.62
CA LYS A 535 10.27 6.62 38.53
C LYS A 535 10.71 7.90 37.85
N ARG A 536 11.35 7.79 36.67
CA ARG A 536 11.80 8.95 35.88
C ARG A 536 10.62 9.80 35.43
N LEU A 537 9.49 9.17 35.07
CA LEU A 537 8.29 9.84 34.59
C LEU A 537 7.31 10.26 35.71
N GLY A 538 7.56 9.85 36.96
CA GLY A 538 6.67 10.09 38.09
C GLY A 538 5.33 9.37 37.95
N LEU A 539 5.33 8.14 37.45
CA LEU A 539 4.15 7.32 37.24
C LEU A 539 4.12 6.15 38.23
N ASP A 540 2.92 5.73 38.64
CA ASP A 540 2.76 4.52 39.48
C ASP A 540 3.10 3.24 38.69
N GLY A 541 2.93 3.23 37.38
CA GLY A 541 3.22 2.13 36.48
C GLY A 541 2.68 2.36 35.08
N TYR A 542 2.87 1.40 34.17
CA TYR A 542 2.38 1.43 32.79
C TYR A 542 2.34 0.02 32.19
N TYR A 543 1.55 -0.19 31.13
CA TYR A 543 1.59 -1.44 30.35
C TYR A 543 2.84 -1.48 29.48
N ILE A 544 3.60 -2.57 29.60
CA ILE A 544 4.75 -2.85 28.72
C ILE A 544 4.31 -3.44 27.39
N ARG A 545 5.17 -3.34 26.40
CA ARG A 545 4.92 -3.90 25.07
C ARG A 545 4.78 -5.41 25.08
N LEU A 546 5.66 -6.10 25.81
CA LEU A 546 5.82 -7.55 25.77
C LEU A 546 6.25 -8.08 27.13
N ALA A 547 5.56 -9.10 27.61
CA ALA A 547 5.97 -9.86 28.78
C ALA A 547 6.29 -11.32 28.42
N PRO A 548 7.25 -11.97 29.12
CA PRO A 548 7.53 -13.38 28.91
C PRO A 548 6.31 -14.24 29.27
N PRO A 549 6.14 -15.43 28.65
CA PRO A 549 5.07 -16.35 29.02
C PRO A 549 5.13 -16.73 30.50
N PRO A 550 3.96 -17.01 31.17
CA PRO A 550 3.92 -17.40 32.56
C PRO A 550 4.78 -18.64 32.82
N GLY A 551 5.60 -18.58 33.91
CA GLY A 551 6.49 -19.67 34.30
C GLY A 551 7.84 -19.72 33.57
N MET A 552 8.06 -18.91 32.54
CA MET A 552 9.38 -18.65 32.00
C MET A 552 9.99 -17.47 32.77
N LYS A 553 10.85 -17.72 33.76
CA LYS A 553 11.83 -16.72 34.20
C LYS A 553 12.56 -16.28 32.94
N ALA A 554 12.77 -14.97 32.78
CA ALA A 554 13.44 -14.37 31.66
C ALA A 554 14.48 -15.32 31.03
N LEU A 555 14.04 -16.16 30.11
CA LEU A 555 14.94 -16.91 29.26
C LEU A 555 15.69 -15.83 28.52
N LYS A 556 16.97 -15.66 28.79
CA LYS A 556 17.88 -15.08 27.80
C LYS A 556 17.58 -15.85 26.54
N LEU A 557 16.76 -15.24 25.68
CA LEU A 557 16.39 -15.85 24.42
C LEU A 557 17.67 -15.97 23.60
N GLN A 558 18.39 -17.08 23.81
CA GLN A 558 19.47 -17.54 22.93
C GLN A 558 18.84 -18.11 21.66
N GLY A 559 17.93 -17.34 21.07
CA GLY A 559 17.35 -17.62 19.77
C GLY A 559 18.03 -16.78 18.70
N LYS A 560 18.02 -17.26 17.47
CA LYS A 560 18.66 -16.65 16.30
C LYS A 560 18.19 -15.24 15.94
N ASN A 561 17.17 -14.72 16.65
CA ASN A 561 16.70 -13.34 16.57
C ASN A 561 16.63 -12.76 17.98
N PRO A 562 17.61 -11.95 18.42
CA PRO A 562 17.47 -11.18 19.65
C PRO A 562 16.23 -10.28 19.53
N THR A 563 15.50 -10.12 20.65
CA THR A 563 14.43 -9.11 20.70
C THR A 563 15.03 -7.74 20.37
N GLU A 564 14.24 -6.85 19.78
CA GLU A 564 14.71 -5.48 19.45
C GLU A 564 15.19 -4.73 20.69
N SER A 565 14.61 -5.00 21.87
CA SER A 565 15.07 -4.48 23.17
C SER A 565 16.49 -4.90 23.49
N GLN A 566 16.88 -6.14 23.18
CA GLN A 566 18.26 -6.63 23.38
C GLN A 566 19.26 -5.96 22.43
N ALA A 567 18.80 -5.49 21.25
CA ALA A 567 19.65 -4.80 20.30
C ALA A 567 20.08 -3.41 20.78
N ARG A 568 19.34 -2.80 21.73
CA ARG A 568 19.57 -1.45 22.25
C ARG A 568 19.88 -1.39 23.74
N ASP A 569 20.24 -2.51 24.37
CA ASP A 569 20.51 -2.62 25.81
C ASP A 569 19.35 -2.09 26.70
N MET A 570 18.12 -2.07 26.19
CA MET A 570 16.95 -1.71 26.98
C MET A 570 16.39 -2.93 27.71
N ARG A 571 15.90 -2.70 28.91
CA ARG A 571 15.18 -3.74 29.68
C ARG A 571 13.79 -3.95 29.05
N ASP A 572 13.33 -5.17 29.00
CA ASP A 572 12.00 -5.51 28.44
C ASP A 572 10.86 -4.78 29.16
N ASP A 573 11.02 -4.54 30.49
CA ASP A 573 10.07 -3.79 31.31
C ASP A 573 10.15 -2.25 31.12
N GLU A 574 11.01 -1.76 30.25
CA GLU A 574 11.11 -0.35 29.86
C GLU A 574 10.68 -0.09 28.41
N VAL A 575 10.31 -1.15 27.66
CA VAL A 575 9.82 -0.99 26.28
C VAL A 575 8.33 -0.63 26.28
N VAL A 576 8.04 0.59 25.84
CA VAL A 576 6.68 1.16 25.74
C VAL A 576 6.17 1.02 24.31
N SER A 577 4.85 0.76 24.15
CA SER A 577 4.16 0.72 22.86
C SER A 577 2.73 1.28 22.98
N PRO A 578 2.17 1.90 21.94
CA PRO A 578 0.75 2.26 21.87
C PRO A 578 -0.20 1.06 21.89
N ASP A 579 0.30 -0.15 21.74
CA ASP A 579 -0.47 -1.41 21.71
C ASP A 579 -1.45 -1.57 22.89
N ALA A 580 -1.15 -0.98 24.04
CA ALA A 580 -2.05 -1.00 25.19
C ALA A 580 -3.37 -0.25 24.97
N LEU A 581 -3.44 0.67 23.99
CA LEU A 581 -4.68 1.38 23.64
C LEU A 581 -5.74 0.44 23.08
N ALA A 582 -5.34 -0.73 22.58
CA ALA A 582 -6.26 -1.78 22.14
C ALA A 582 -7.16 -2.27 23.31
N LEU A 583 -6.69 -2.21 24.55
CA LEU A 583 -7.52 -2.53 25.72
C LEU A 583 -8.76 -1.62 25.80
N VAL A 584 -8.65 -0.37 25.35
CA VAL A 584 -9.77 0.57 25.27
C VAL A 584 -10.57 0.36 23.98
N ARG A 585 -9.89 0.22 22.84
CA ARG A 585 -10.53 0.03 21.53
C ARG A 585 -11.47 -1.17 21.52
N PHE A 586 -11.07 -2.30 22.11
CA PHE A 586 -11.86 -3.53 22.19
C PHE A 586 -12.73 -3.62 23.46
N GLY A 587 -12.84 -2.55 24.25
CA GLY A 587 -13.75 -2.46 25.40
C GLY A 587 -13.33 -3.29 26.62
N VAL A 588 -12.07 -3.68 26.72
CA VAL A 588 -11.50 -4.49 27.84
C VAL A 588 -11.18 -3.60 29.04
N ARG A 589 -10.81 -2.35 28.80
CA ARG A 589 -10.59 -1.33 29.83
C ARG A 589 -11.29 -0.02 29.46
N ALA A 590 -11.67 0.75 30.45
CA ALA A 590 -12.19 2.10 30.25
C ALA A 590 -11.07 3.09 29.88
N ALA A 591 -11.38 4.12 29.11
CA ALA A 591 -10.39 5.11 28.69
C ALA A 591 -9.88 5.99 29.85
N ASP A 592 -10.64 6.07 30.96
CA ASP A 592 -10.32 6.78 32.19
C ASP A 592 -9.69 5.89 33.26
N ASP A 593 -9.41 4.61 32.97
CA ASP A 593 -8.66 3.74 33.87
C ASP A 593 -7.29 4.36 34.19
N PRO A 594 -6.92 4.54 35.47
CA PRO A 594 -5.65 5.16 35.87
C PRO A 594 -4.43 4.51 35.21
N ARG A 595 -4.46 3.20 34.99
CA ARG A 595 -3.38 2.43 34.35
C ARG A 595 -3.25 2.78 32.87
N ILE A 596 -4.36 2.96 32.19
CA ILE A 596 -4.39 3.42 30.78
C ILE A 596 -3.88 4.88 30.70
N ILE A 597 -4.35 5.77 31.61
CA ILE A 597 -3.89 7.16 31.62
C ILE A 597 -2.38 7.25 31.86
N ASN A 598 -1.83 6.48 32.79
CA ASN A 598 -0.40 6.45 33.04
C ASN A 598 0.38 5.88 31.85
N THR A 599 -0.15 4.86 31.19
CA THR A 599 0.44 4.31 29.97
C THR A 599 0.44 5.33 28.83
N VAL A 600 -0.64 6.09 28.64
CA VAL A 600 -0.70 7.18 27.65
C VAL A 600 0.37 8.24 27.94
N LYS A 601 0.58 8.62 29.21
CA LYS A 601 1.67 9.55 29.58
C LYS A 601 3.05 8.98 29.24
N ALA A 602 3.27 7.67 29.49
CA ALA A 602 4.53 7.02 29.13
C ALA A 602 4.73 6.97 27.60
N ILE A 603 3.68 6.61 26.85
CA ILE A 603 3.66 6.64 25.37
C ILE A 603 4.03 8.04 24.86
N ASP A 604 3.36 9.07 25.36
CA ASP A 604 3.58 10.46 24.91
C ASP A 604 4.99 10.97 25.28
N ALA A 605 5.53 10.55 26.42
CA ALA A 605 6.88 10.96 26.84
C ALA A 605 8.00 10.29 26.01
N ILE A 606 7.77 9.09 25.47
CA ILE A 606 8.84 8.26 24.88
C ILE A 606 8.69 8.13 23.36
N LEU A 607 7.46 8.03 22.84
CA LEU A 607 7.21 7.64 21.45
C LEU A 607 6.66 8.76 20.59
N LYS A 608 6.19 9.84 21.22
CA LYS A 608 5.65 10.98 20.47
C LYS A 608 6.76 11.71 19.71
N ALA A 609 6.49 12.06 18.49
CA ALA A 609 7.32 12.90 17.63
C ALA A 609 6.51 14.13 17.19
N ASP A 610 7.12 15.31 17.30
CA ASP A 610 6.55 16.55 16.81
C ASP A 610 6.83 16.68 15.31
N LEU A 611 5.78 16.59 14.51
CA LEU A 611 5.82 16.72 13.06
C LEU A 611 5.18 18.05 12.63
N PRO A 612 5.51 18.58 11.43
CA PRO A 612 4.90 19.84 10.95
C PRO A 612 3.37 19.82 10.90
N ALA A 613 2.77 18.63 10.70
CA ALA A 613 1.33 18.46 10.66
C ALA A 613 0.68 18.26 12.05
N GLY A 614 1.45 17.95 13.08
CA GLY A 614 0.99 17.63 14.43
C GLY A 614 1.72 16.42 15.01
N ASP A 615 1.18 15.84 16.07
CA ASP A 615 1.80 14.74 16.80
C ASP A 615 1.71 13.41 16.05
N GLY A 616 2.84 12.69 15.93
CA GLY A 616 2.91 11.30 15.47
C GLY A 616 3.51 10.36 16.51
N TRP A 617 3.29 9.07 16.40
CA TRP A 617 3.83 8.08 17.33
C TRP A 617 4.61 6.97 16.64
N ARG A 618 5.71 6.54 17.28
CA ARG A 618 6.49 5.37 16.87
C ARG A 618 5.86 4.09 17.44
N ARG A 619 6.13 2.93 16.82
CA ARG A 619 5.55 1.64 17.22
C ARG A 619 5.94 1.24 18.66
N TYR A 620 7.18 1.41 19.02
CA TYR A 620 7.74 1.14 20.36
C TYR A 620 9.16 1.69 20.49
N SER A 621 9.62 1.82 21.75
CA SER A 621 10.82 2.59 22.09
C SER A 621 12.15 1.99 21.61
N ALA A 622 12.19 0.73 21.20
CA ALA A 622 13.41 0.03 20.75
C ALA A 622 13.32 -0.40 19.26
N GLY A 623 12.35 0.11 18.52
CA GLY A 623 12.12 -0.29 17.12
C GLY A 623 13.26 0.13 16.19
N TYR A 624 13.70 -0.77 15.32
CA TYR A 624 14.74 -0.51 14.32
C TYR A 624 14.22 -0.57 12.86
N TYR A 625 12.95 -0.89 12.65
CA TYR A 625 12.34 -0.93 11.32
C TYR A 625 12.08 0.50 10.82
N GLY A 626 13.04 1.03 10.09
CA GLY A 626 13.08 2.38 9.53
C GLY A 626 14.51 2.74 9.13
N GLU A 627 14.70 3.88 8.47
CA GLU A 627 16.00 4.38 8.07
C GLU A 627 16.90 4.67 9.29
N THR A 628 18.19 4.68 9.08
CA THR A 628 19.15 5.24 10.06
C THR A 628 18.92 6.74 10.24
N ASP A 629 19.51 7.36 11.27
CA ASP A 629 19.42 8.82 11.46
C ASP A 629 20.15 9.61 10.35
N GLN A 630 20.99 8.93 9.56
CA GLN A 630 21.67 9.48 8.38
C GLN A 630 20.87 9.22 7.08
N GLY A 631 19.66 8.65 7.18
CA GLY A 631 18.79 8.38 6.04
C GLY A 631 19.21 7.17 5.21
N GLU A 632 20.04 6.27 5.74
CA GLU A 632 20.33 5.02 5.05
C GLU A 632 19.11 4.08 5.14
N PRO A 633 18.73 3.39 4.04
CA PRO A 633 17.57 2.56 3.99
C PRO A 633 17.68 1.35 4.93
N PHE A 634 16.54 0.85 5.40
CA PHE A 634 16.49 -0.39 6.19
C PHE A 634 16.80 -1.60 5.30
N GLU A 635 17.87 -2.32 5.58
CA GLU A 635 18.34 -3.45 4.77
C GLU A 635 17.76 -4.81 5.17
N GLY A 636 16.92 -4.86 6.21
CA GLY A 636 16.24 -6.09 6.67
C GLY A 636 16.56 -6.46 8.12
N ALA A 637 16.05 -7.62 8.56
CA ALA A 637 16.09 -8.04 9.97
C ALA A 637 17.49 -8.16 10.62
N LYS A 638 18.55 -8.14 9.83
CA LYS A 638 19.94 -8.13 10.33
C LYS A 638 20.46 -6.73 10.57
N ASP A 639 19.80 -5.71 10.00
CA ASP A 639 20.14 -4.31 10.19
C ASP A 639 19.60 -3.85 11.55
N LYS A 640 20.49 -3.49 12.46
CA LYS A 640 20.18 -2.98 13.81
C LYS A 640 20.44 -1.48 13.95
N HIS A 641 20.79 -0.81 12.86
CA HIS A 641 21.17 0.61 12.86
C HIS A 641 19.98 1.52 12.52
N GLY A 642 18.90 0.98 11.95
CA GLY A 642 17.69 1.71 11.66
C GLY A 642 16.95 2.19 12.91
N HIS A 643 16.11 3.20 12.76
CA HIS A 643 15.18 3.68 13.78
C HIS A 643 13.75 3.64 13.27
N GLY A 644 12.83 3.00 14.02
CA GLY A 644 11.41 3.02 13.70
C GLY A 644 10.88 4.45 13.69
N ARG A 645 10.29 4.88 12.58
CA ARG A 645 9.75 6.22 12.41
C ARG A 645 8.29 6.29 12.85
N PRO A 646 7.69 7.49 13.04
CA PRO A 646 6.27 7.62 13.35
C PRO A 646 5.37 7.05 12.25
N TRP A 647 4.28 6.41 12.67
CA TRP A 647 3.27 5.82 11.80
C TRP A 647 2.00 6.67 11.81
N PRO A 648 1.50 7.18 10.69
CA PRO A 648 0.19 7.84 10.62
C PRO A 648 -0.95 6.97 11.15
N LEU A 649 -0.88 5.64 10.95
CA LEU A 649 -1.76 4.64 11.56
C LEU A 649 -1.93 4.85 13.07
N LEU A 650 -0.83 5.01 13.80
CA LEU A 650 -0.85 5.18 15.26
C LEU A 650 -1.42 6.53 15.70
N THR A 651 -1.37 7.53 14.82
CA THR A 651 -2.09 8.80 15.01
C THR A 651 -3.60 8.58 14.91
N GLY A 652 -4.07 7.73 13.98
CA GLY A 652 -5.47 7.31 13.87
C GLY A 652 -5.93 6.52 15.10
N GLU A 653 -5.19 5.48 15.50
CA GLU A 653 -5.48 4.71 16.73
C GLU A 653 -5.53 5.60 17.99
N ARG A 654 -4.66 6.62 18.05
CA ARG A 654 -4.73 7.62 19.13
C ARG A 654 -6.01 8.44 19.03
N GLY A 655 -6.46 8.79 17.84
CA GLY A 655 -7.74 9.45 17.59
C GLY A 655 -8.92 8.61 18.11
N HIS A 656 -8.94 7.31 17.87
CA HIS A 656 -9.95 6.38 18.40
C HIS A 656 -9.95 6.36 19.94
N PHE A 657 -8.77 6.37 20.57
CA PHE A 657 -8.66 6.49 22.02
C PHE A 657 -9.27 7.82 22.53
N GLU A 658 -8.99 8.94 21.85
CA GLU A 658 -9.55 10.24 22.22
C GLU A 658 -11.08 10.27 22.09
N ILE A 659 -11.64 9.61 21.06
CA ILE A 659 -13.09 9.43 20.91
C ILE A 659 -13.66 8.64 22.08
N ALA A 660 -13.06 7.49 22.42
CA ALA A 660 -13.47 6.66 23.55
C ALA A 660 -13.42 7.39 24.89
N ALA A 661 -12.48 8.32 25.03
CA ALA A 661 -12.34 9.19 26.21
C ALA A 661 -13.27 10.44 26.17
N GLY A 662 -14.11 10.60 25.16
CA GLY A 662 -15.02 11.74 25.01
C GLY A 662 -14.34 13.05 24.60
N ARG A 663 -13.07 13.02 24.17
CA ARG A 663 -12.27 14.20 23.83
C ARG A 663 -12.30 14.47 22.32
N MET A 664 -13.44 14.86 21.79
CA MET A 664 -13.69 15.00 20.34
C MET A 664 -12.75 16.04 19.66
N ASP A 665 -12.40 17.14 20.36
CA ASP A 665 -11.47 18.12 19.81
C ASP A 665 -10.05 17.55 19.62
N ALA A 666 -9.61 16.70 20.53
CA ALA A 666 -8.33 16.01 20.39
C ALA A 666 -8.36 15.00 19.24
N ALA A 667 -9.43 14.23 19.11
CA ALA A 667 -9.63 13.32 17.98
C ALA A 667 -9.64 14.08 16.63
N GLY A 668 -10.30 15.22 16.55
CA GLY A 668 -10.29 16.09 15.38
C GLY A 668 -8.89 16.59 15.01
N LYS A 669 -8.02 16.87 16.00
CA LYS A 669 -6.61 17.22 15.76
C LYS A 669 -5.83 16.02 15.19
N MET A 670 -6.06 14.78 15.69
CA MET A 670 -5.40 13.58 15.15
C MET A 670 -5.78 13.35 13.68
N LEU A 671 -7.06 13.51 13.34
CA LEU A 671 -7.54 13.43 11.96
C LEU A 671 -6.89 14.50 11.06
N ALA A 672 -6.82 15.74 11.54
CA ALA A 672 -6.14 16.83 10.82
C ALA A 672 -4.65 16.54 10.62
N THR A 673 -3.99 15.97 11.63
CA THR A 673 -2.58 15.53 11.54
C THR A 673 -2.42 14.46 10.47
N MET A 674 -3.25 13.41 10.45
CA MET A 674 -3.21 12.39 9.39
C MET A 674 -3.36 13.03 8.00
N GLY A 675 -4.31 13.94 7.84
CA GLY A 675 -4.49 14.70 6.58
C GLY A 675 -3.25 15.50 6.16
N GLY A 676 -2.50 16.03 7.12
CA GLY A 676 -1.25 16.76 6.86
C GLY A 676 -0.02 15.87 6.56
N LEU A 677 -0.09 14.56 6.88
CA LEU A 677 0.96 13.58 6.63
C LEU A 677 0.82 12.87 5.28
N CYS A 678 -0.27 13.08 4.55
CA CYS A 678 -0.46 12.51 3.22
C CYS A 678 0.39 13.20 2.15
N SER A 679 0.60 12.49 1.02
CA SER A 679 1.18 13.07 -0.19
C SER A 679 0.22 14.09 -0.85
N GLN A 680 0.70 14.81 -1.87
CA GLN A 680 -0.15 15.71 -2.67
C GLN A 680 -1.39 15.02 -3.27
N ALA A 681 -1.27 13.74 -3.63
CA ALA A 681 -2.38 12.96 -4.14
C ALA A 681 -3.25 12.31 -3.02
N GLY A 682 -3.01 12.64 -1.76
CA GLY A 682 -3.77 12.13 -0.61
C GLY A 682 -3.39 10.71 -0.16
N LEU A 683 -2.23 10.19 -0.58
CA LEU A 683 -1.76 8.87 -0.15
C LEU A 683 -1.10 8.94 1.22
N LEU A 684 -1.50 8.07 2.13
CA LEU A 684 -0.93 7.94 3.47
C LEU A 684 0.18 6.88 3.49
N PRO A 685 1.37 7.25 4.02
CA PRO A 685 2.47 6.31 4.13
C PRO A 685 2.34 5.39 5.35
N GLU A 686 3.15 4.36 5.38
CA GLU A 686 3.40 3.56 6.56
C GLU A 686 4.15 4.38 7.62
N GLN A 687 5.25 5.02 7.23
CA GLN A 687 6.11 5.81 8.12
C GLN A 687 6.41 7.18 7.53
N VAL A 688 6.66 8.15 8.41
CA VAL A 688 7.08 9.50 8.05
C VAL A 688 8.43 9.84 8.68
N TRP A 689 9.24 10.59 7.96
CA TRP A 689 10.53 11.07 8.47
C TRP A 689 10.30 12.10 9.58
N ASP A 690 10.99 11.97 10.71
CA ASP A 690 10.78 12.78 11.92
C ASP A 690 12.02 13.55 12.40
N LEU A 691 13.13 13.44 11.69
CA LEU A 691 14.36 14.19 11.94
C LEU A 691 14.49 15.39 10.98
N ASP A 692 15.61 16.10 11.08
CA ASP A 692 15.94 17.21 10.19
C ASP A 692 15.98 16.75 8.72
N ASP A 693 15.75 17.67 7.82
CA ASP A 693 15.70 17.38 6.38
C ASP A 693 17.04 16.86 5.86
N LEU A 694 16.98 15.82 5.04
CA LEU A 694 18.10 15.26 4.28
C LEU A 694 17.80 15.32 2.78
N PRO A 695 18.00 16.49 2.12
CA PRO A 695 17.62 16.68 0.72
C PRO A 695 18.28 15.70 -0.24
N ASP A 696 19.54 15.34 0.01
CA ASP A 696 20.33 14.38 -0.82
C ASP A 696 19.75 12.94 -0.75
N LYS A 697 18.96 12.64 0.28
CA LYS A 697 18.25 11.38 0.47
C LYS A 697 16.75 11.49 0.16
N ASN A 698 16.30 12.67 -0.25
CA ASN A 698 14.86 12.97 -0.45
C ASN A 698 14.00 12.68 0.79
N LEU A 699 14.56 12.90 2.00
CA LEU A 699 13.88 12.76 3.29
C LEU A 699 13.62 14.15 3.87
N PHE A 700 12.36 14.46 4.14
CA PHE A 700 11.91 15.74 4.67
C PHE A 700 11.00 15.51 5.88
N LYS A 701 11.17 16.29 6.93
CA LYS A 701 10.41 16.15 8.18
C LYS A 701 8.89 16.22 7.94
N GLY A 702 8.16 15.19 8.41
CA GLY A 702 6.73 15.05 8.22
C GLY A 702 6.30 14.57 6.83
N ARG A 703 7.26 14.16 5.97
CA ARG A 703 7.00 13.56 4.66
C ARG A 703 7.26 12.05 4.70
N PRO A 704 6.73 11.30 3.72
CA PRO A 704 6.95 9.86 3.67
C PRO A 704 8.41 9.47 3.76
N ALA A 705 8.72 8.47 4.56
CA ALA A 705 10.02 7.80 4.61
C ALA A 705 10.14 6.80 3.44
N GLY A 706 11.18 5.96 3.40
CA GLY A 706 11.35 4.94 2.37
C GLY A 706 10.51 3.68 2.56
N SER A 707 9.66 3.64 3.59
CA SER A 707 8.70 2.57 3.83
C SER A 707 7.52 2.62 2.84
N ALA A 708 6.57 1.68 2.92
CA ALA A 708 5.49 1.58 1.94
C ALA A 708 4.57 2.82 1.91
N MET A 709 4.22 3.29 0.73
CA MET A 709 3.17 4.27 0.49
C MET A 709 2.45 3.99 -0.83
N PRO A 710 1.10 3.87 -0.82
CA PRO A 710 0.23 3.91 0.35
C PRO A 710 0.28 2.63 1.19
N LEU A 711 -0.10 2.70 2.46
CA LEU A 711 -0.42 1.52 3.27
C LEU A 711 -1.95 1.44 3.42
N ALA A 712 -2.55 0.33 2.97
CA ALA A 712 -4.00 0.15 2.97
C ALA A 712 -4.58 0.22 4.39
N TRP A 713 -3.93 -0.42 5.37
CA TRP A 713 -4.31 -0.35 6.77
C TRP A 713 -4.36 1.10 7.30
N THR A 714 -3.37 1.95 6.97
CA THR A 714 -3.41 3.37 7.39
C THR A 714 -4.61 4.11 6.81
N HIS A 715 -5.04 3.76 5.60
CA HIS A 715 -6.21 4.36 4.95
C HIS A 715 -7.54 3.87 5.51
N SER A 716 -7.57 2.75 6.23
CA SER A 716 -8.79 2.25 6.88
C SER A 716 -9.06 2.92 8.23
N GLU A 717 -8.05 3.43 8.92
CA GLU A 717 -8.16 4.21 10.16
C GLU A 717 -8.78 5.61 9.92
#